data_df5d4ce92ea4c6ee659d24bae979e628
#
_entry.id   df5d4ce92ea4c6ee659d24bae979e628
#
_cell.length_a   1.000
_cell.length_b   1.000
_cell.length_c   1.000
_cell.angle_alpha   90.00
_cell.angle_beta   90.00
_cell.angle_gamma   90.00
#
_symmetry.space_group_name_H-M   'P 1'
#
loop_
_entity.id
_entity.type
_entity.pdbx_description
1 polymer ?
#
loop_
_entity_poly.entity_id
_entity_poly.type
_entity_poly.pdbx_seq_one_letter_code
_entity_poly.pdbx_strand_id
1 'polypeptide(L)'
;MNPEYAELKNKYFTDDLSVSYTLKTDDITKGAKPQGTPYLSRKGIFDGNGINAETKSKLVVRKTSDGYYASLRTSSDDLSEFGLNLPIKFMGKKNCGGWKKQYLFNSPYNSVDNKHIFCYLTNPEGDNLLILSVGRSDGWKMDYSLFSGGQYFDNLKFLASFDKAYNGSGSRWLKLIFLPVSSYKEGLKKVAEIKKLPVVFYEKSYVKLGEKLRIDVYGNFDYVRVGDRNFANLGGYAEVEPPREGLLTATPHTLENAGIDCTIYAYKSINELFSKSMQTVSKEDLATGDGNLCEWKCYVSAILRYMQRFGKDESLIEKIKDALGTITERDESKAKDRETIFYKARKGYPAYNVFNSNRVQEQFFGIGILLDAYKFFGEKLYLDYAVNALDSVLQNHLSESGAIETFMEWSKTTEDYTTVCCLIIPVIETAEFLKDRMPEKSKEYYAAAEKMAKHVYDRGIFFPTETLVHDEAEPFIEEGSMSCSALTLLYFCAKVERKEEYIARAKEILDMHDSWVVKTNKAPMFFSSLRWWETKWEGDKDGNALCMGHAWTIWRAEADFWYYKLTGDEVYFEKAKNGFMSNFSKIDSLGRSYACYQPDYITGGGFTDRCEDVNFRIVNGFPKQTDSGLSRYVWSRAAGSIFENDDADKIF
;
A
#
# COMPACT_ATOMS: atom_id res chain seq x y z
N MET A 1 11.34 -32.15 -17.98
CA MET A 1 12.21 -31.48 -16.99
C MET A 1 12.53 -32.44 -15.86
N ASN A 2 13.60 -32.17 -15.12
CA ASN A 2 14.12 -33.08 -14.10
C ASN A 2 13.27 -33.10 -12.81
N PRO A 3 13.48 -34.10 -11.92
CA PRO A 3 12.74 -34.18 -10.65
C PRO A 3 12.85 -32.94 -9.77
N GLU A 4 13.99 -32.26 -9.79
CA GLU A 4 14.24 -31.03 -9.01
C GLU A 4 13.37 -29.85 -9.49
N TYR A 5 13.10 -29.77 -10.78
CA TYR A 5 12.14 -28.83 -11.32
C TYR A 5 10.71 -29.14 -10.84
N ALA A 6 10.31 -30.39 -10.84
CA ALA A 6 9.01 -30.80 -10.38
C ALA A 6 8.81 -30.46 -8.89
N GLU A 7 9.85 -30.65 -8.07
CA GLU A 7 9.83 -30.27 -6.65
C GLU A 7 9.70 -28.73 -6.47
N LEU A 8 10.51 -27.94 -7.17
CA LEU A 8 10.43 -26.47 -7.18
C LEU A 8 9.05 -25.98 -7.61
N LYS A 9 8.53 -26.54 -8.72
CA LYS A 9 7.21 -26.21 -9.24
C LYS A 9 6.14 -26.46 -8.21
N ASN A 10 6.06 -27.67 -7.68
CA ASN A 10 5.01 -28.05 -6.72
C ASN A 10 5.04 -27.18 -5.46
N LYS A 11 6.22 -26.74 -5.05
CA LYS A 11 6.37 -25.93 -3.84
C LYS A 11 5.90 -24.48 -4.05
N TYR A 12 6.31 -23.83 -5.13
CA TYR A 12 6.15 -22.37 -5.26
C TYR A 12 5.26 -21.91 -6.42
N PHE A 13 5.01 -22.75 -7.42
CA PHE A 13 4.33 -22.34 -8.64
C PHE A 13 3.00 -23.04 -8.83
N THR A 14 2.07 -22.32 -9.46
CA THR A 14 0.74 -22.85 -9.84
C THR A 14 0.77 -23.58 -11.17
N ASP A 15 1.77 -23.28 -12.01
CA ASP A 15 1.90 -23.80 -13.38
C ASP A 15 3.37 -23.97 -13.76
N ASP A 16 3.64 -24.47 -14.96
CA ASP A 16 4.98 -24.57 -15.49
C ASP A 16 5.60 -23.20 -15.78
N LEU A 17 6.90 -23.07 -15.55
CA LEU A 17 7.68 -21.93 -15.99
C LEU A 17 7.57 -21.79 -17.51
N SER A 18 7.44 -20.54 -17.97
CA SER A 18 7.32 -20.23 -19.38
C SER A 18 8.16 -19.01 -19.75
N VAL A 19 8.36 -18.80 -21.03
CA VAL A 19 8.94 -17.57 -21.55
C VAL A 19 7.89 -16.70 -22.21
N SER A 20 8.00 -15.39 -22.07
CA SER A 20 7.34 -14.40 -22.91
C SER A 20 8.37 -13.73 -23.79
N TYR A 21 8.04 -13.49 -25.07
CA TYR A 21 8.99 -12.91 -26.02
C TYR A 21 8.29 -12.17 -27.14
N THR A 22 9.00 -11.22 -27.71
CA THR A 22 8.61 -10.48 -28.91
C THR A 22 9.68 -10.65 -29.97
N LEU A 23 9.28 -11.01 -31.19
CA LEU A 23 10.23 -11.09 -32.30
C LEU A 23 10.47 -9.70 -32.89
N LYS A 24 11.68 -9.44 -33.39
CA LYS A 24 12.02 -8.19 -34.10
C LYS A 24 11.11 -7.95 -35.30
N THR A 25 10.63 -9.00 -35.94
CA THR A 25 9.67 -8.93 -37.04
C THR A 25 8.29 -8.43 -36.60
N ASP A 26 7.90 -8.69 -35.36
CA ASP A 26 6.63 -8.21 -34.79
C ASP A 26 6.65 -6.68 -34.59
N ASP A 27 7.82 -6.10 -34.35
CA ASP A 27 7.99 -4.65 -34.17
C ASP A 27 7.85 -3.85 -35.49
N ILE A 28 8.24 -4.46 -36.61
CA ILE A 28 8.23 -3.83 -37.93
C ILE A 28 6.78 -3.69 -38.47
N THR A 29 5.91 -4.62 -38.13
CA THR A 29 4.52 -4.68 -38.63
C THR A 29 3.56 -3.79 -37.86
N LYS A 30 3.96 -3.24 -36.72
CA LYS A 30 3.04 -2.61 -35.77
C LYS A 30 2.97 -1.09 -35.83
N GLY A 31 3.77 -0.41 -36.66
CA GLY A 31 3.77 1.07 -36.71
C GLY A 31 3.96 1.70 -35.35
N ALA A 32 4.18 3.01 -35.26
CA ALA A 32 4.26 3.71 -33.99
C ALA A 32 2.95 3.51 -33.19
N LYS A 33 3.02 2.68 -32.14
CA LYS A 33 1.86 2.44 -31.28
C LYS A 33 1.54 3.67 -30.46
N PRO A 34 0.25 3.94 -30.20
CA PRO A 34 -0.11 4.84 -29.11
C PRO A 34 0.49 4.33 -27.81
N GLN A 35 1.07 5.21 -27.01
CA GLN A 35 1.51 4.90 -25.66
C GLN A 35 0.37 4.19 -24.92
N GLY A 36 0.65 3.06 -24.31
CA GLY A 36 -0.31 2.33 -23.48
C GLY A 36 -0.97 1.09 -24.11
N THR A 37 -0.53 0.63 -25.26
CA THR A 37 -1.00 -0.64 -25.80
C THR A 37 -0.05 -1.77 -25.40
N PRO A 38 -0.51 -2.80 -24.63
CA PRO A 38 0.36 -3.91 -24.25
C PRO A 38 0.90 -4.60 -25.51
N TYR A 39 2.20 -4.88 -25.50
CA TYR A 39 2.79 -5.73 -26.53
C TYR A 39 2.17 -7.14 -26.40
N LEU A 40 1.61 -7.66 -27.47
CA LEU A 40 1.24 -9.06 -27.53
C LEU A 40 2.55 -9.86 -27.51
N SER A 41 3.08 -10.12 -26.30
CA SER A 41 4.20 -11.03 -26.14
C SER A 41 3.71 -12.45 -26.40
N ARG A 42 4.48 -13.18 -27.19
CA ARG A 42 4.21 -14.60 -27.41
C ARG A 42 4.59 -15.38 -26.15
N LYS A 43 3.84 -16.44 -25.84
CA LYS A 43 4.15 -17.37 -24.75
C LYS A 43 4.80 -18.62 -25.30
N GLY A 44 5.98 -18.96 -24.78
CA GLY A 44 6.68 -20.18 -25.12
C GLY A 44 6.80 -21.13 -23.93
N ILE A 45 6.56 -22.42 -24.15
CA ILE A 45 6.66 -23.48 -23.14
C ILE A 45 7.96 -24.22 -23.32
N PHE A 46 8.61 -24.62 -22.22
CA PHE A 46 9.77 -25.48 -22.26
C PHE A 46 9.35 -26.95 -22.46
N ASP A 47 10.09 -27.68 -23.30
CA ASP A 47 9.92 -29.12 -23.46
C ASP A 47 10.42 -29.93 -22.24
N GLY A 48 10.31 -31.25 -22.31
CA GLY A 48 10.78 -32.15 -21.27
C GLY A 48 12.30 -32.05 -20.94
N ASN A 49 13.09 -31.46 -21.82
CA ASN A 49 14.51 -31.18 -21.64
C ASN A 49 14.81 -29.74 -21.18
N GLY A 50 13.76 -28.93 -20.94
CA GLY A 50 13.90 -27.54 -20.58
C GLY A 50 14.26 -26.62 -21.76
N ILE A 51 13.97 -27.03 -23.01
CA ILE A 51 14.29 -26.28 -24.22
C ILE A 51 13.01 -25.63 -24.78
N ASN A 52 13.12 -24.36 -25.17
CA ASN A 52 12.18 -23.69 -26.04
C ASN A 52 12.89 -23.40 -27.37
N ALA A 53 12.46 -24.09 -28.43
CA ALA A 53 13.13 -24.04 -29.74
C ALA A 53 12.98 -22.70 -30.43
N GLU A 54 11.82 -22.03 -30.30
CA GLU A 54 11.52 -20.75 -30.98
C GLU A 54 12.42 -19.61 -30.44
N THR A 55 12.61 -19.56 -29.15
CA THR A 55 13.49 -18.56 -28.50
C THR A 55 14.93 -19.04 -28.39
N LYS A 56 15.27 -20.22 -28.89
CA LYS A 56 16.59 -20.87 -28.71
C LYS A 56 17.07 -20.81 -27.25
N SER A 57 16.13 -21.01 -26.31
CA SER A 57 16.42 -20.91 -24.88
C SER A 57 16.44 -22.26 -24.19
N LYS A 58 17.19 -22.30 -23.09
CA LYS A 58 17.31 -23.51 -22.22
C LYS A 58 17.21 -23.10 -20.77
N LEU A 59 16.30 -23.74 -20.07
CA LEU A 59 16.11 -23.64 -18.61
C LEU A 59 16.71 -24.88 -17.94
N VAL A 60 17.53 -24.69 -16.92
CA VAL A 60 18.08 -25.76 -16.06
C VAL A 60 17.75 -25.41 -14.61
N VAL A 61 17.14 -26.34 -13.89
CA VAL A 61 16.88 -26.25 -12.46
C VAL A 61 17.68 -27.28 -11.70
N ARG A 62 18.23 -26.92 -10.56
CA ARG A 62 18.97 -27.78 -9.63
C ARG A 62 18.58 -27.46 -8.19
N LYS A 63 18.51 -28.50 -7.37
CA LYS A 63 18.40 -28.35 -5.92
C LYS A 63 19.76 -28.01 -5.33
N THR A 64 19.79 -27.15 -4.33
CA THR A 64 20.98 -26.82 -3.53
C THR A 64 20.75 -27.22 -2.08
N SER A 65 21.75 -27.08 -1.22
CA SER A 65 21.59 -27.32 0.23
C SER A 65 20.47 -26.43 0.84
N ASP A 66 20.34 -25.19 0.38
CA ASP A 66 19.51 -24.19 1.02
C ASP A 66 18.24 -23.86 0.23
N GLY A 67 18.07 -24.39 -0.99
CA GLY A 67 16.93 -24.10 -1.85
C GLY A 67 17.08 -24.61 -3.27
N TYR A 68 16.75 -23.77 -4.26
CA TYR A 68 16.81 -24.14 -5.67
C TYR A 68 17.56 -23.09 -6.48
N TYR A 69 18.26 -23.55 -7.51
CA TYR A 69 18.93 -22.73 -8.49
C TYR A 69 18.28 -22.94 -9.85
N ALA A 70 17.95 -21.86 -10.55
CA ALA A 70 17.47 -21.88 -11.91
C ALA A 70 18.40 -21.06 -12.82
N SER A 71 18.74 -21.60 -13.98
CA SER A 71 19.53 -20.91 -14.99
C SER A 71 18.78 -20.93 -16.32
N LEU A 72 18.49 -19.75 -16.84
CA LEU A 72 17.93 -19.55 -18.16
C LEU A 72 18.99 -18.96 -19.08
N ARG A 73 19.10 -19.51 -20.28
CA ARG A 73 19.96 -18.98 -21.34
C ARG A 73 19.17 -18.88 -22.63
N THR A 74 19.32 -17.78 -23.37
CA THR A 74 18.89 -17.67 -24.76
C THR A 74 20.06 -17.28 -25.65
N SER A 75 20.08 -17.78 -26.88
CA SER A 75 21.04 -17.43 -27.95
C SER A 75 20.34 -16.90 -29.19
N SER A 76 19.09 -16.52 -29.11
CA SER A 76 18.34 -15.98 -30.26
C SER A 76 18.70 -14.53 -30.50
N ASP A 77 19.01 -14.19 -31.76
CA ASP A 77 19.24 -12.84 -32.23
C ASP A 77 17.95 -12.18 -32.81
N ASP A 78 16.87 -12.96 -32.88
CA ASP A 78 15.60 -12.55 -33.50
C ASP A 78 14.62 -11.91 -32.49
N LEU A 79 15.00 -11.82 -31.23
CA LEU A 79 14.17 -11.28 -30.16
C LEU A 79 14.38 -9.79 -29.98
N SER A 80 13.29 -9.03 -29.80
CA SER A 80 13.33 -7.63 -29.31
C SER A 80 13.11 -7.58 -27.79
N GLU A 81 12.34 -8.54 -27.26
CA GLU A 81 12.11 -8.70 -25.82
C GLU A 81 12.06 -10.18 -25.46
N PHE A 82 12.53 -10.49 -24.26
CA PHE A 82 12.54 -11.86 -23.73
C PHE A 82 12.35 -11.85 -22.21
N GLY A 83 11.48 -12.69 -21.69
CA GLY A 83 11.18 -12.77 -20.27
C GLY A 83 10.97 -14.20 -19.77
N LEU A 84 11.37 -14.45 -18.54
CA LEU A 84 11.02 -15.67 -17.79
C LEU A 84 9.81 -15.37 -16.91
N ASN A 85 8.75 -16.14 -17.07
CA ASN A 85 7.56 -16.08 -16.26
C ASN A 85 7.64 -17.11 -15.15
N LEU A 86 7.42 -16.63 -13.92
CA LEU A 86 7.34 -17.41 -12.69
C LEU A 86 5.89 -17.35 -12.19
N PRO A 87 5.06 -18.38 -12.42
CA PRO A 87 3.68 -18.40 -11.97
C PRO A 87 3.61 -18.72 -10.47
N ILE A 88 4.09 -17.82 -9.63
CA ILE A 88 4.12 -17.95 -8.16
C ILE A 88 2.69 -18.20 -7.64
N LYS A 89 2.59 -18.93 -6.52
CA LYS A 89 1.34 -19.09 -5.76
C LYS A 89 0.97 -17.76 -5.06
N PHE A 90 0.65 -16.75 -5.84
CA PHE A 90 0.29 -15.45 -5.31
C PHE A 90 -1.08 -15.43 -4.63
N MET A 91 -1.25 -14.50 -3.69
CA MET A 91 -2.53 -14.21 -3.04
C MET A 91 -3.64 -14.01 -4.08
N GLY A 92 -4.77 -14.70 -3.85
CA GLY A 92 -5.94 -14.63 -4.73
C GLY A 92 -5.90 -15.53 -5.95
N LYS A 93 -4.81 -16.22 -6.23
CA LYS A 93 -4.72 -17.14 -7.37
C LYS A 93 -5.43 -18.45 -7.06
N LYS A 94 -6.27 -18.92 -7.98
CA LYS A 94 -6.95 -20.22 -7.86
C LYS A 94 -5.94 -21.37 -7.69
N ASN A 95 -6.30 -22.37 -6.91
CA ASN A 95 -5.51 -23.60 -6.70
C ASN A 95 -4.15 -23.43 -5.98
N CYS A 96 -3.99 -22.36 -5.23
CA CYS A 96 -2.77 -22.14 -4.45
C CYS A 96 -2.78 -22.79 -3.05
N GLY A 97 -3.81 -23.50 -2.69
CA GLY A 97 -4.09 -23.88 -1.30
C GLY A 97 -4.73 -22.71 -0.54
N GLY A 98 -5.03 -22.88 0.74
CA GLY A 98 -5.67 -21.82 1.54
C GLY A 98 -4.93 -20.48 1.44
N TRP A 99 -5.66 -19.37 1.53
CA TRP A 99 -5.13 -18.02 1.37
C TRP A 99 -3.90 -17.71 2.25
N LYS A 100 -3.80 -18.31 3.43
CA LYS A 100 -2.65 -18.14 4.34
C LYS A 100 -1.33 -18.63 3.75
N LYS A 101 -1.37 -19.52 2.77
CA LYS A 101 -0.19 -20.11 2.08
C LYS A 101 0.18 -19.37 0.79
N GLN A 102 -0.63 -18.39 0.40
CA GLN A 102 -0.39 -17.64 -0.82
C GLN A 102 0.56 -16.50 -0.55
N TYR A 103 1.51 -16.30 -1.45
CA TYR A 103 2.56 -15.30 -1.32
C TYR A 103 2.07 -13.91 -1.68
N LEU A 104 2.61 -12.93 -0.99
CA LEU A 104 2.51 -11.52 -1.29
C LEU A 104 3.84 -11.01 -1.82
N PHE A 105 3.77 -10.21 -2.87
CA PHE A 105 4.94 -9.57 -3.47
C PHE A 105 5.30 -8.33 -2.65
N ASN A 106 6.07 -8.54 -1.59
CA ASN A 106 6.21 -7.57 -0.52
C ASN A 106 7.39 -6.59 -0.72
N SER A 107 8.55 -7.09 -1.09
CA SER A 107 9.77 -6.27 -1.07
C SER A 107 10.67 -6.54 -2.27
N PRO A 108 10.33 -5.95 -3.42
CA PRO A 108 11.19 -5.98 -4.60
C PRO A 108 12.37 -5.02 -4.45
N TYR A 109 13.48 -5.41 -5.02
CA TYR A 109 14.66 -4.56 -5.18
C TYR A 109 15.28 -4.73 -6.57
N ASN A 110 15.60 -3.60 -7.18
CA ASN A 110 16.40 -3.54 -8.38
C ASN A 110 17.44 -2.43 -8.24
N SER A 111 18.72 -2.73 -8.46
CA SER A 111 19.75 -1.69 -8.41
C SER A 111 19.58 -0.71 -9.57
N VAL A 112 19.99 0.55 -9.36
CA VAL A 112 19.89 1.63 -10.37
C VAL A 112 20.51 1.21 -11.71
N ASP A 113 21.60 0.44 -11.68
CA ASP A 113 22.29 -0.08 -12.86
C ASP A 113 21.74 -1.44 -13.35
N ASN A 114 20.65 -1.94 -12.80
CA ASN A 114 20.03 -3.23 -13.09
C ASN A 114 20.96 -4.47 -12.93
N LYS A 115 22.06 -4.33 -12.19
CA LYS A 115 23.00 -5.46 -11.98
C LYS A 115 22.57 -6.42 -10.91
N HIS A 116 21.76 -5.97 -9.97
CA HIS A 116 21.34 -6.76 -8.81
C HIS A 116 19.82 -6.69 -8.66
N ILE A 117 19.18 -7.84 -8.70
CA ILE A 117 17.74 -7.99 -8.57
C ILE A 117 17.46 -9.03 -7.50
N PHE A 118 16.56 -8.72 -6.59
CA PHE A 118 15.95 -9.70 -5.70
C PHE A 118 14.52 -9.27 -5.34
N CYS A 119 13.73 -10.21 -4.90
CA CYS A 119 12.46 -9.92 -4.25
C CYS A 119 12.24 -10.84 -3.06
N TYR A 120 11.60 -10.30 -2.05
CA TYR A 120 11.19 -11.01 -0.87
C TYR A 120 9.68 -11.17 -0.92
N LEU A 121 9.21 -12.40 -0.85
CA LEU A 121 7.81 -12.78 -0.84
C LEU A 121 7.48 -13.33 0.55
N THR A 122 6.34 -12.94 1.07
CA THR A 122 5.84 -13.40 2.37
C THR A 122 4.47 -14.02 2.21
N ASN A 123 4.06 -14.82 3.18
CA ASN A 123 2.68 -15.25 3.29
C ASN A 123 2.19 -15.16 4.76
N PRO A 124 0.88 -15.17 5.01
CA PRO A 124 0.33 -15.09 6.35
C PRO A 124 0.75 -16.22 7.31
N GLU A 125 1.19 -17.38 6.83
CA GLU A 125 1.75 -18.46 7.67
C GLU A 125 3.22 -18.24 8.06
N GLY A 126 3.87 -17.20 7.51
CA GLY A 126 5.28 -16.89 7.78
C GLY A 126 6.28 -17.68 6.94
N ASP A 127 5.82 -18.43 5.93
CA ASP A 127 6.72 -18.98 4.92
C ASP A 127 7.19 -17.85 4.02
N ASN A 128 8.48 -17.55 4.07
CA ASN A 128 9.05 -16.48 3.28
C ASN A 128 9.97 -17.05 2.20
N LEU A 129 9.97 -16.41 1.05
CA LEU A 129 10.76 -16.79 -0.10
C LEU A 129 11.59 -15.59 -0.60
N LEU A 130 12.90 -15.75 -0.62
CA LEU A 130 13.80 -14.86 -1.33
C LEU A 130 14.07 -15.40 -2.73
N ILE A 131 13.80 -14.61 -3.75
CA ILE A 131 14.24 -14.86 -5.13
C ILE A 131 15.32 -13.84 -5.45
N LEU A 132 16.52 -14.33 -5.77
CA LEU A 132 17.72 -13.54 -5.92
C LEU A 132 18.42 -13.84 -7.23
N SER A 133 18.78 -12.84 -8.03
CA SER A 133 19.66 -13.03 -9.18
C SER A 133 21.09 -13.32 -8.72
N VAL A 134 21.72 -14.37 -9.30
CA VAL A 134 23.10 -14.75 -9.00
C VAL A 134 24.04 -14.13 -10.01
N GLY A 135 25.16 -13.57 -9.54
CA GLY A 135 26.07 -12.80 -10.37
C GLY A 135 25.44 -11.48 -10.80
N ARG A 136 25.78 -11.01 -11.98
CA ARG A 136 25.21 -9.81 -12.60
C ARG A 136 23.97 -10.17 -13.39
N SER A 137 22.98 -9.31 -13.35
CA SER A 137 21.72 -9.42 -14.10
C SER A 137 21.55 -8.28 -15.12
N ASP A 138 22.66 -7.83 -15.69
CA ASP A 138 22.68 -6.71 -16.61
C ASP A 138 21.63 -6.84 -17.72
N GLY A 139 20.84 -5.80 -17.89
CA GLY A 139 19.79 -5.75 -18.91
C GLY A 139 18.51 -6.52 -18.54
N TRP A 140 18.43 -7.10 -17.36
CA TRP A 140 17.21 -7.71 -16.85
C TRP A 140 16.51 -6.77 -15.90
N LYS A 141 15.17 -6.77 -15.95
CA LYS A 141 14.29 -6.08 -15.01
C LYS A 141 13.35 -7.09 -14.41
N MET A 142 13.00 -6.86 -13.17
CA MET A 142 11.92 -7.59 -12.53
C MET A 142 10.61 -6.87 -12.80
N ASP A 143 9.58 -7.63 -13.11
CA ASP A 143 8.25 -7.15 -13.38
C ASP A 143 7.22 -8.19 -12.94
N TYR A 144 5.94 -7.86 -12.98
CA TYR A 144 4.86 -8.78 -12.69
C TYR A 144 3.71 -8.51 -13.64
N SER A 145 2.90 -9.53 -13.91
CA SER A 145 1.67 -9.37 -14.67
C SER A 145 0.47 -9.60 -13.76
N LEU A 146 -0.55 -8.82 -14.01
CA LEU A 146 -1.87 -9.04 -13.44
C LEU A 146 -2.65 -10.01 -14.32
N PHE A 147 -3.58 -10.71 -13.69
CA PHE A 147 -4.53 -11.54 -14.40
C PHE A 147 -5.46 -10.64 -15.23
N SER A 148 -5.67 -10.95 -16.52
CA SER A 148 -6.58 -10.20 -17.40
C SER A 148 -7.99 -10.18 -16.83
N GLY A 149 -8.54 -9.00 -16.62
CA GLY A 149 -9.84 -8.79 -16.00
C GLY A 149 -9.92 -9.13 -14.52
N GLY A 150 -8.76 -9.40 -13.87
CA GLY A 150 -8.67 -9.82 -12.49
C GLY A 150 -7.84 -8.89 -11.62
N GLN A 151 -7.88 -9.19 -10.36
CA GLN A 151 -7.28 -8.43 -9.27
C GLN A 151 -6.03 -9.13 -8.73
N TYR A 152 -5.52 -10.09 -9.45
CA TYR A 152 -4.56 -11.05 -8.94
C TYR A 152 -3.27 -11.03 -9.73
N PHE A 153 -2.15 -11.08 -9.04
CA PHE A 153 -0.87 -11.32 -9.68
C PHE A 153 -0.87 -12.69 -10.34
N ASP A 154 -0.62 -12.70 -11.64
CA ASP A 154 -0.56 -13.95 -12.40
C ASP A 154 0.85 -14.51 -12.43
N ASN A 155 1.84 -13.67 -12.72
CA ASN A 155 3.23 -14.06 -12.84
C ASN A 155 4.17 -13.00 -12.32
N LEU A 156 5.24 -13.43 -11.68
CA LEU A 156 6.45 -12.62 -11.56
C LEU A 156 7.29 -12.84 -12.81
N LYS A 157 7.78 -11.76 -13.42
CA LYS A 157 8.55 -11.80 -14.64
C LYS A 157 9.94 -11.24 -14.43
N PHE A 158 10.91 -11.83 -15.12
CA PHE A 158 12.21 -11.21 -15.35
C PHE A 158 12.32 -10.92 -16.84
N LEU A 159 12.40 -9.66 -17.20
CA LEU A 159 12.35 -9.16 -18.59
C LEU A 159 13.70 -8.59 -19.00
N ALA A 160 14.13 -8.89 -20.22
CA ALA A 160 15.26 -8.25 -20.89
C ALA A 160 14.80 -7.67 -22.23
N SER A 161 15.11 -6.40 -22.46
CA SER A 161 14.96 -5.75 -23.75
C SER A 161 16.24 -5.90 -24.56
N PHE A 162 16.09 -6.09 -25.86
CA PHE A 162 17.20 -6.29 -26.79
C PHE A 162 17.37 -5.06 -27.69
N ASP A 163 17.59 -3.90 -27.07
CA ASP A 163 17.86 -2.68 -27.80
C ASP A 163 19.14 -2.76 -28.63
N LYS A 164 19.18 -1.96 -29.72
CA LYS A 164 20.35 -1.84 -30.61
C LYS A 164 21.67 -1.46 -29.90
N ALA A 165 21.60 -0.95 -28.71
CA ALA A 165 22.77 -0.63 -27.89
C ALA A 165 23.47 -1.87 -27.31
N TYR A 166 22.82 -3.02 -27.28
CA TYR A 166 23.44 -4.28 -26.89
C TYR A 166 24.00 -5.03 -28.12
N ASN A 167 25.05 -4.48 -28.71
CA ASN A 167 25.75 -5.09 -29.81
C ASN A 167 26.64 -6.28 -29.43
N GLY A 168 26.35 -6.93 -28.30
CA GLY A 168 27.07 -8.16 -27.92
C GLY A 168 26.44 -9.36 -28.59
N SER A 169 27.10 -9.94 -29.58
CA SER A 169 26.87 -11.27 -30.09
C SER A 169 27.11 -12.30 -28.99
N GLY A 170 26.17 -12.51 -28.11
CA GLY A 170 26.37 -13.39 -26.99
C GLY A 170 25.09 -13.91 -26.37
N SER A 171 25.18 -15.11 -25.86
CA SER A 171 24.12 -15.69 -25.06
C SER A 171 23.76 -14.81 -23.88
N ARG A 172 22.48 -14.59 -23.64
CA ARG A 172 21.97 -13.89 -22.45
C ARG A 172 21.61 -14.89 -21.38
N TRP A 173 22.00 -14.59 -20.18
CA TRP A 173 21.82 -15.45 -19.03
C TRP A 173 21.06 -14.75 -17.94
N LEU A 174 20.09 -15.47 -17.35
CA LEU A 174 19.48 -15.16 -16.07
C LEU A 174 19.72 -16.35 -15.14
N LYS A 175 20.24 -16.09 -13.96
CA LYS A 175 20.47 -17.10 -12.93
C LYS A 175 19.74 -16.63 -11.68
N LEU A 176 18.88 -17.49 -11.15
CA LEU A 176 18.08 -17.20 -9.97
C LEU A 176 18.32 -18.26 -8.90
N ILE A 177 18.29 -17.83 -7.65
CA ILE A 177 18.19 -18.71 -6.48
C ILE A 177 16.84 -18.47 -5.80
N PHE A 178 16.21 -19.54 -5.35
CA PHE A 178 14.98 -19.56 -4.58
C PHE A 178 15.33 -20.08 -3.19
N LEU A 179 15.29 -19.21 -2.18
CA LEU A 179 15.69 -19.50 -0.82
C LEU A 179 14.54 -19.28 0.16
N PRO A 180 14.10 -20.32 0.89
CA PRO A 180 13.30 -20.10 2.08
C PRO A 180 14.14 -19.36 3.11
N VAL A 181 13.55 -18.34 3.73
CA VAL A 181 14.21 -17.51 4.76
C VAL A 181 13.23 -17.22 5.89
N SER A 182 13.71 -17.08 7.11
CA SER A 182 12.85 -16.86 8.28
C SER A 182 12.36 -15.41 8.39
N SER A 183 13.07 -14.44 7.78
CA SER A 183 12.76 -13.04 7.84
C SER A 183 13.40 -12.23 6.71
N TYR A 184 12.94 -11.02 6.51
CA TYR A 184 13.58 -10.06 5.58
C TYR A 184 15.03 -9.77 5.98
N LYS A 185 15.31 -9.65 7.26
CA LYS A 185 16.67 -9.45 7.81
C LYS A 185 17.61 -10.61 7.44
N GLU A 186 17.14 -11.85 7.58
CA GLU A 186 17.90 -13.03 7.13
C GLU A 186 18.06 -13.03 5.60
N GLY A 187 17.01 -12.69 4.87
CA GLY A 187 17.07 -12.55 3.42
C GLY A 187 18.17 -11.60 2.97
N LEU A 188 18.28 -10.42 3.59
CA LEU A 188 19.34 -9.45 3.26
C LEU A 188 20.75 -9.95 3.61
N LYS A 189 20.91 -10.72 4.70
CA LYS A 189 22.18 -11.38 5.01
C LYS A 189 22.56 -12.38 3.91
N LYS A 190 21.60 -13.18 3.43
CA LYS A 190 21.82 -14.11 2.31
C LYS A 190 22.14 -13.37 1.01
N VAL A 191 21.52 -12.22 0.76
CA VAL A 191 21.87 -11.35 -0.38
C VAL A 191 23.33 -10.91 -0.29
N ALA A 192 23.78 -10.41 0.87
CA ALA A 192 25.16 -9.98 1.09
C ALA A 192 26.17 -11.13 0.89
N GLU A 193 25.87 -12.31 1.44
CA GLU A 193 26.69 -13.50 1.32
C GLU A 193 26.85 -13.97 -0.13
N ILE A 194 25.74 -14.12 -0.85
CA ILE A 194 25.70 -14.66 -2.21
C ILE A 194 26.25 -13.66 -3.23
N LYS A 195 25.89 -12.38 -3.09
CA LYS A 195 26.37 -11.31 -3.98
C LYS A 195 27.81 -10.90 -3.68
N LYS A 196 28.31 -11.19 -2.50
CA LYS A 196 29.61 -10.71 -1.98
C LYS A 196 29.71 -9.18 -2.01
N LEU A 197 28.61 -8.54 -1.69
CA LEU A 197 28.47 -7.07 -1.63
C LEU A 197 27.91 -6.67 -0.27
N PRO A 198 28.29 -5.52 0.27
CA PRO A 198 27.65 -4.98 1.47
C PRO A 198 26.22 -4.58 1.17
N VAL A 199 25.32 -4.90 2.09
CA VAL A 199 23.90 -4.63 2.01
C VAL A 199 23.45 -3.86 3.24
N VAL A 200 22.85 -2.71 3.06
CA VAL A 200 22.32 -1.92 4.17
C VAL A 200 20.99 -2.46 4.67
N PHE A 201 20.82 -2.30 5.98
CA PHE A 201 19.56 -2.59 6.65
C PHE A 201 19.31 -1.51 7.73
N TYR A 202 18.06 -1.13 7.91
CA TYR A 202 17.64 -0.27 9.01
C TYR A 202 16.32 -0.77 9.61
N GLU A 203 16.10 -0.47 10.87
CA GLU A 203 14.84 -0.68 11.57
C GLU A 203 14.00 0.61 11.62
N LYS A 204 14.63 1.75 11.36
CA LYS A 204 14.04 3.09 11.31
C LYS A 204 14.48 3.76 10.01
N SER A 205 13.54 4.14 9.16
CA SER A 205 13.82 4.70 7.82
C SER A 205 13.97 6.22 7.79
N TYR A 206 13.87 6.88 8.93
CA TYR A 206 13.81 8.33 9.06
C TYR A 206 14.72 8.84 10.17
N VAL A 207 15.10 10.12 10.06
CA VAL A 207 15.97 10.77 11.05
C VAL A 207 15.73 12.28 11.04
N LYS A 208 15.73 12.90 12.22
CA LYS A 208 15.68 14.36 12.37
C LYS A 208 17.05 14.98 12.04
N LEU A 209 17.05 16.13 11.37
CA LEU A 209 18.29 16.84 11.10
C LEU A 209 19.03 17.19 12.40
N GLY A 210 20.35 16.94 12.41
CA GLY A 210 21.19 17.08 13.59
C GLY A 210 21.24 15.84 14.49
N GLU A 211 20.43 14.83 14.19
CA GLU A 211 20.50 13.53 14.84
C GLU A 211 21.21 12.49 13.96
N LYS A 212 21.62 11.40 14.58
CA LYS A 212 22.28 10.28 13.91
C LYS A 212 21.32 9.10 13.75
N LEU A 213 21.29 8.52 12.55
CA LEU A 213 20.61 7.29 12.25
C LEU A 213 21.62 6.14 12.18
N ARG A 214 21.38 5.09 12.94
CA ARG A 214 22.12 3.84 12.81
C ARG A 214 21.63 3.07 11.58
N ILE A 215 22.57 2.72 10.71
CA ILE A 215 22.38 1.88 9.54
C ILE A 215 23.28 0.65 9.68
N ASP A 216 22.69 -0.51 9.87
CA ASP A 216 23.43 -1.77 9.89
C ASP A 216 23.83 -2.18 8.47
N VAL A 217 24.98 -2.82 8.33
CA VAL A 217 25.49 -3.30 7.05
C VAL A 217 25.90 -4.75 7.16
N TYR A 218 25.33 -5.59 6.32
CA TYR A 218 25.73 -6.98 6.18
C TYR A 218 26.79 -7.13 5.09
N GLY A 219 27.81 -7.92 5.37
CA GLY A 219 29.00 -8.03 4.52
C GLY A 219 30.09 -6.99 4.89
N ASN A 220 31.25 -7.10 4.25
CA ASN A 220 32.36 -6.19 4.51
C ASN A 220 32.14 -4.85 3.83
N PHE A 221 32.38 -3.78 4.55
CA PHE A 221 32.32 -2.40 4.03
C PHE A 221 33.32 -1.51 4.77
N ASP A 222 33.72 -0.43 4.14
CA ASP A 222 34.62 0.57 4.72
C ASP A 222 33.86 1.80 5.21
N TYR A 223 32.86 2.24 4.46
CA TYR A 223 32.02 3.38 4.82
C TYR A 223 30.63 3.30 4.17
N VAL A 224 29.68 4.07 4.70
CA VAL A 224 28.38 4.36 4.09
C VAL A 224 28.42 5.80 3.53
N ARG A 225 28.08 5.96 2.27
CA ARG A 225 27.98 7.29 1.61
C ARG A 225 26.55 7.77 1.64
N VAL A 226 26.33 9.03 2.07
CA VAL A 226 25.04 9.72 2.00
C VAL A 226 25.26 11.11 1.42
N GLY A 227 24.77 11.35 0.22
CA GLY A 227 25.11 12.54 -0.54
C GLY A 227 26.62 12.60 -0.83
N ASP A 228 27.26 13.66 -0.38
CA ASP A 228 28.70 13.89 -0.50
C ASP A 228 29.52 13.47 0.72
N ARG A 229 28.86 12.96 1.78
CA ARG A 229 29.50 12.58 3.05
C ARG A 229 29.71 11.07 3.15
N ASN A 230 30.86 10.69 3.75
CA ASN A 230 31.20 9.30 4.06
C ASN A 230 31.17 9.10 5.58
N PHE A 231 30.52 8.05 6.02
CA PHE A 231 30.39 7.66 7.42
C PHE A 231 31.11 6.33 7.63
N ALA A 232 32.08 6.30 8.54
CA ALA A 232 32.95 5.16 8.74
C ALA A 232 32.20 3.93 9.30
N ASN A 233 32.74 2.75 9.02
CA ASN A 233 32.34 1.50 9.63
C ASN A 233 32.67 1.48 11.13
N LEU A 234 31.68 1.28 11.97
CA LEU A 234 31.78 1.21 13.44
C LEU A 234 31.60 -0.22 13.97
N GLY A 235 32.03 -1.24 13.20
CA GLY A 235 31.89 -2.63 13.60
C GLY A 235 30.60 -3.27 13.10
N GLY A 236 30.29 -3.09 11.80
CA GLY A 236 29.11 -3.67 11.14
C GLY A 236 27.95 -2.70 10.98
N TYR A 237 28.11 -1.46 11.35
CA TYR A 237 27.13 -0.39 11.17
C TYR A 237 27.81 0.96 10.93
N ALA A 238 27.06 1.93 10.46
CA ALA A 238 27.45 3.33 10.41
C ALA A 238 26.41 4.21 11.14
N GLU A 239 26.87 5.28 11.76
CA GLU A 239 26.01 6.37 12.27
C GLU A 239 25.98 7.50 11.26
N VAL A 240 24.85 7.66 10.60
CA VAL A 240 24.64 8.62 9.52
C VAL A 240 23.97 9.86 10.07
N GLU A 241 24.64 11.01 9.93
CA GLU A 241 24.04 12.32 10.12
C GLU A 241 23.70 12.92 8.74
N PRO A 242 22.41 13.06 8.40
CA PRO A 242 22.02 13.47 7.05
C PRO A 242 22.49 14.92 6.75
N PRO A 243 23.02 15.17 5.53
CA PRO A 243 23.51 16.49 5.17
C PRO A 243 22.41 17.52 4.86
N ARG A 244 21.20 17.08 4.61
CA ARG A 244 20.04 17.92 4.22
C ARG A 244 18.72 17.18 4.40
N GLU A 245 17.62 17.93 4.33
CA GLU A 245 16.27 17.39 4.33
C GLU A 245 15.93 16.60 3.04
N GLY A 246 14.91 15.77 3.14
CA GLY A 246 14.31 15.00 2.06
C GLY A 246 14.81 13.57 1.97
N LEU A 247 14.52 12.94 0.84
CA LEU A 247 14.98 11.58 0.56
C LEU A 247 16.46 11.59 0.18
N LEU A 248 17.21 10.71 0.82
CA LEU A 248 18.65 10.55 0.63
C LEU A 248 18.96 9.06 0.43
N THR A 249 19.84 8.78 -0.52
CA THR A 249 20.35 7.42 -0.70
C THR A 249 21.56 7.20 0.20
N ALA A 250 21.56 6.11 0.95
CA ALA A 250 22.67 5.65 1.76
C ALA A 250 23.25 4.38 1.10
N THR A 251 24.47 4.47 0.58
CA THR A 251 25.13 3.39 -0.14
C THR A 251 26.36 2.91 0.64
N PRO A 252 26.45 1.62 1.00
CA PRO A 252 27.63 1.07 1.61
C PRO A 252 28.69 0.82 0.54
N HIS A 253 29.95 1.11 0.88
CA HIS A 253 31.08 0.96 -0.04
C HIS A 253 32.19 0.13 0.59
N THR A 254 32.80 -0.72 -0.23
CA THR A 254 34.19 -1.14 -0.06
C THR A 254 35.08 -0.18 -0.85
N LEU A 255 36.39 -0.29 -0.72
CA LEU A 255 37.33 0.51 -1.52
C LEU A 255 37.13 0.31 -3.05
N GLU A 256 36.63 -0.84 -3.45
CA GLU A 256 36.52 -1.23 -4.86
C GLU A 256 35.09 -1.13 -5.41
N ASN A 257 34.06 -1.34 -4.58
CA ASN A 257 32.69 -1.52 -5.07
C ASN A 257 31.67 -0.81 -4.19
N ALA A 258 30.60 -0.31 -4.82
CA ALA A 258 29.37 0.06 -4.15
C ALA A 258 28.53 -1.18 -3.85
N GLY A 259 27.89 -1.22 -2.69
CA GLY A 259 26.97 -2.25 -2.29
C GLY A 259 25.50 -1.93 -2.61
N ILE A 260 24.61 -2.65 -1.96
CA ILE A 260 23.16 -2.50 -2.08
C ILE A 260 22.69 -1.42 -1.12
N ASP A 261 22.11 -0.36 -1.68
CA ASP A 261 21.73 0.86 -1.01
C ASP A 261 20.36 0.78 -0.30
N CYS A 262 20.08 1.78 0.50
CA CYS A 262 18.75 2.11 1.00
C CYS A 262 18.44 3.60 0.77
N THR A 263 17.17 3.97 0.90
CA THR A 263 16.74 5.36 0.94
C THR A 263 16.28 5.69 2.35
N ILE A 264 16.82 6.78 2.92
CA ILE A 264 16.43 7.33 4.22
C ILE A 264 15.70 8.65 4.03
N TYR A 265 14.82 8.99 4.96
CA TYR A 265 14.13 10.26 4.97
C TYR A 265 14.63 11.15 6.11
N ALA A 266 15.19 12.29 5.76
CA ALA A 266 15.64 13.30 6.71
C ALA A 266 14.66 14.46 6.79
N TYR A 267 14.25 14.85 7.98
CA TYR A 267 13.28 15.92 8.21
C TYR A 267 13.77 16.87 9.29
N LYS A 268 13.26 18.09 9.26
CA LYS A 268 13.58 19.12 10.28
C LYS A 268 12.50 19.18 11.35
N SER A 269 11.26 19.21 10.91
CA SER A 269 10.08 19.35 11.78
C SER A 269 8.88 18.71 11.14
N ILE A 270 8.16 17.87 11.89
CA ILE A 270 6.89 17.29 11.46
C ILE A 270 5.82 18.37 11.37
N ASN A 271 5.81 19.30 12.31
CA ASN A 271 4.88 20.42 12.32
C ASN A 271 5.06 21.30 11.07
N GLU A 272 6.30 21.55 10.64
CA GLU A 272 6.58 22.30 9.42
C GLU A 272 6.11 21.57 8.16
N LEU A 273 6.36 20.26 8.06
CA LEU A 273 5.88 19.44 6.95
C LEU A 273 4.36 19.46 6.87
N PHE A 274 3.70 19.32 8.02
CA PHE A 274 2.25 19.37 8.14
C PHE A 274 1.71 20.70 7.62
N SER A 275 2.30 21.79 8.10
CA SER A 275 1.94 23.16 7.70
C SER A 275 2.11 23.38 6.19
N LYS A 276 3.23 22.99 5.63
CA LYS A 276 3.48 23.09 4.18
C LYS A 276 2.43 22.32 3.37
N SER A 277 2.10 21.09 3.79
CA SER A 277 1.11 20.28 3.11
C SER A 277 -0.28 20.91 3.12
N MET A 278 -0.68 21.48 4.26
CA MET A 278 -1.99 22.15 4.35
C MET A 278 -2.05 23.43 3.54
N GLN A 279 -1.00 24.23 3.52
CA GLN A 279 -0.92 25.43 2.69
C GLN A 279 -1.04 25.13 1.19
N THR A 280 -0.58 23.96 0.77
CA THR A 280 -0.75 23.51 -0.63
C THR A 280 -2.21 23.18 -0.92
N VAL A 281 -2.91 22.50 0.00
CA VAL A 281 -4.36 22.22 -0.13
C VAL A 281 -5.15 23.52 -0.27
N SER A 282 -4.78 24.55 0.47
CA SER A 282 -5.49 25.85 0.45
C SER A 282 -5.52 26.53 -0.91
N LYS A 283 -4.61 26.16 -1.81
CA LYS A 283 -4.52 26.70 -3.17
C LYS A 283 -5.34 25.90 -4.17
N GLU A 284 -5.82 24.74 -3.80
CA GLU A 284 -6.64 23.86 -4.63
C GLU A 284 -8.10 24.31 -4.56
N ASP A 285 -8.84 24.09 -5.64
CA ASP A 285 -10.28 24.38 -5.65
C ASP A 285 -11.01 23.28 -4.86
N LEU A 286 -11.37 23.60 -3.62
CA LEU A 286 -12.13 22.70 -2.74
C LEU A 286 -13.58 22.48 -3.20
N ALA A 287 -14.06 23.28 -4.16
CA ALA A 287 -15.45 23.26 -4.62
C ALA A 287 -15.68 22.34 -5.84
N THR A 288 -14.63 21.93 -6.54
CA THR A 288 -14.74 21.29 -7.85
C THR A 288 -14.90 19.77 -7.84
N GLY A 289 -15.40 19.15 -6.86
CA GLY A 289 -15.56 17.71 -6.89
C GLY A 289 -17.02 17.28 -7.03
N ASP A 290 -17.37 16.61 -8.11
CA ASP A 290 -18.65 15.93 -8.25
C ASP A 290 -18.75 14.71 -7.35
N GLY A 291 -18.76 14.95 -6.04
CA GLY A 291 -19.44 14.07 -5.12
C GLY A 291 -18.74 12.90 -4.50
N ASN A 292 -17.45 12.68 -4.64
CA ASN A 292 -16.76 11.64 -3.89
C ASN A 292 -16.21 12.25 -2.58
N LEU A 293 -16.89 12.00 -1.44
CA LEU A 293 -16.51 12.57 -0.15
C LEU A 293 -15.14 12.11 0.32
N CYS A 294 -14.81 10.86 0.02
CA CYS A 294 -13.54 10.23 0.33
C CYS A 294 -12.36 10.92 -0.38
N GLU A 295 -12.52 11.24 -1.66
CA GLU A 295 -11.42 11.78 -2.48
C GLU A 295 -11.33 13.30 -2.39
N TRP A 296 -12.45 14.00 -2.48
CA TRP A 296 -12.47 15.44 -2.67
C TRP A 296 -12.78 16.25 -1.42
N LYS A 297 -13.71 15.78 -0.60
CA LYS A 297 -14.17 16.53 0.58
C LYS A 297 -13.38 16.28 1.85
N CYS A 298 -12.59 15.22 1.88
CA CYS A 298 -11.70 14.94 3.01
C CYS A 298 -10.65 16.03 3.27
N TYR A 299 -10.32 16.84 2.27
CA TYR A 299 -9.51 18.05 2.47
C TYR A 299 -10.08 18.99 3.53
N VAL A 300 -11.39 19.15 3.55
CA VAL A 300 -12.09 20.00 4.52
C VAL A 300 -11.75 19.57 5.94
N SER A 301 -11.88 18.27 6.23
CA SER A 301 -11.56 17.71 7.54
C SER A 301 -10.07 17.91 7.90
N ALA A 302 -9.17 17.63 6.96
CA ALA A 302 -7.73 17.80 7.16
C ALA A 302 -7.36 19.25 7.50
N ILE A 303 -7.92 20.22 6.79
CA ILE A 303 -7.67 21.65 7.02
C ILE A 303 -8.29 22.11 8.35
N LEU A 304 -9.50 21.66 8.68
CA LEU A 304 -10.14 21.99 9.96
C LEU A 304 -9.30 21.49 11.14
N ARG A 305 -8.80 20.27 11.10
CA ARG A 305 -7.90 19.69 12.11
C ARG A 305 -6.56 20.43 12.18
N TYR A 306 -6.02 20.84 11.04
CA TYR A 306 -4.83 21.68 10.98
C TYR A 306 -5.06 23.03 11.68
N MET A 307 -6.15 23.72 11.36
CA MET A 307 -6.47 25.02 11.98
C MET A 307 -6.78 24.93 13.49
N GLN A 308 -7.38 23.83 13.93
CA GLN A 308 -7.55 23.57 15.37
C GLN A 308 -6.20 23.48 16.11
N ARG A 309 -5.20 22.91 15.46
CA ARG A 309 -3.88 22.69 16.05
C ARG A 309 -2.95 23.90 15.95
N PHE A 310 -2.90 24.53 14.79
CA PHE A 310 -1.90 25.55 14.43
C PHE A 310 -2.46 26.97 14.39
N GLY A 311 -3.75 27.14 14.58
CA GLY A 311 -4.43 28.44 14.54
C GLY A 311 -5.23 28.68 13.28
N LYS A 312 -6.18 29.60 13.37
CA LYS A 312 -7.12 29.93 12.29
C LYS A 312 -6.43 30.63 11.15
N ASP A 313 -6.80 30.24 9.93
CA ASP A 313 -6.48 30.94 8.69
C ASP A 313 -7.79 31.45 8.07
N GLU A 314 -8.06 32.74 8.20
CA GLU A 314 -9.30 33.35 7.72
C GLU A 314 -9.49 33.21 6.21
N SER A 315 -8.41 33.11 5.44
CA SER A 315 -8.47 32.93 3.98
C SER A 315 -9.05 31.57 3.56
N LEU A 316 -9.00 30.57 4.46
CA LEU A 316 -9.50 29.23 4.24
C LEU A 316 -10.94 29.05 4.74
N ILE A 317 -11.37 29.84 5.71
CA ILE A 317 -12.68 29.66 6.37
C ILE A 317 -13.82 29.80 5.38
N GLU A 318 -13.80 30.81 4.51
CA GLU A 318 -14.83 31.02 3.51
C GLU A 318 -14.92 29.84 2.53
N LYS A 319 -13.78 29.40 2.00
CA LYS A 319 -13.71 28.24 1.09
C LYS A 319 -14.20 26.95 1.74
N ILE A 320 -13.88 26.76 3.03
CA ILE A 320 -14.35 25.61 3.79
C ILE A 320 -15.87 25.66 3.97
N LYS A 321 -16.41 26.81 4.28
CA LYS A 321 -17.86 26.98 4.41
C LYS A 321 -18.59 26.71 3.10
N ASP A 322 -18.06 27.16 1.98
CA ASP A 322 -18.59 26.85 0.66
C ASP A 322 -18.55 25.34 0.39
N ALA A 323 -17.41 24.68 0.68
CA ALA A 323 -17.28 23.25 0.52
C ALA A 323 -18.24 22.45 1.45
N LEU A 324 -18.43 22.90 2.69
CA LEU A 324 -19.40 22.30 3.62
C LEU A 324 -20.84 22.51 3.11
N GLY A 325 -21.17 23.67 2.54
CA GLY A 325 -22.45 23.92 1.89
C GLY A 325 -22.76 22.87 0.83
N THR A 326 -21.79 22.50 -0.01
CA THR A 326 -22.00 21.47 -1.04
C THR A 326 -22.22 20.06 -0.48
N ILE A 327 -21.77 19.76 0.75
CA ILE A 327 -22.05 18.50 1.44
C ILE A 327 -23.47 18.46 1.98
N THR A 328 -23.93 19.58 2.52
CA THR A 328 -25.23 19.72 3.17
C THR A 328 -26.37 20.08 2.21
N GLU A 329 -26.07 20.62 1.04
CA GLU A 329 -27.07 20.90 0.00
C GLU A 329 -27.49 19.60 -0.70
N ARG A 330 -28.73 19.23 -0.49
CA ARG A 330 -29.35 18.08 -1.15
C ARG A 330 -29.84 18.46 -2.54
N ASP A 331 -29.10 18.07 -3.56
CA ASP A 331 -29.58 18.15 -4.95
C ASP A 331 -30.35 16.88 -5.30
N GLU A 332 -31.67 16.91 -5.12
CA GLU A 332 -32.54 15.77 -5.42
C GLU A 332 -32.50 15.33 -6.88
N SER A 333 -32.17 16.21 -7.81
CA SER A 333 -32.04 15.87 -9.22
C SER A 333 -30.80 15.00 -9.47
N LYS A 334 -29.70 15.29 -8.79
CA LYS A 334 -28.49 14.50 -8.85
C LYS A 334 -28.59 13.19 -8.05
N ALA A 335 -29.40 13.15 -7.00
CA ALA A 335 -29.63 11.93 -6.22
C ALA A 335 -30.37 10.85 -7.05
N LYS A 336 -31.26 11.24 -7.94
CA LYS A 336 -32.00 10.29 -8.81
C LYS A 336 -31.14 9.64 -9.88
N ASP A 337 -30.20 10.38 -10.48
CA ASP A 337 -29.29 9.85 -11.49
C ASP A 337 -28.14 9.03 -10.89
N ARG A 338 -27.95 9.12 -9.59
CA ARG A 338 -26.91 8.41 -8.84
C ARG A 338 -27.45 7.25 -7.99
N GLU A 339 -28.66 6.77 -8.21
CA GLU A 339 -29.02 5.40 -7.85
C GLU A 339 -28.11 4.47 -8.62
N THR A 340 -26.81 4.59 -8.35
CA THR A 340 -25.90 3.71 -9.03
C THR A 340 -26.08 2.33 -8.50
N ILE A 341 -26.02 1.53 -9.40
CA ILE A 341 -25.97 0.13 -9.57
C ILE A 341 -25.25 -0.62 -8.40
N PHE A 342 -24.40 0.03 -7.61
CA PHE A 342 -23.40 -0.68 -6.82
C PHE A 342 -23.63 -0.74 -5.31
N TYR A 343 -24.32 0.19 -4.70
CA TYR A 343 -24.42 0.26 -3.24
C TYR A 343 -25.86 0.59 -2.81
N LYS A 344 -26.61 -0.43 -2.47
CA LYS A 344 -27.93 -0.29 -1.87
C LYS A 344 -27.91 -0.71 -0.42
N ALA A 345 -28.85 -0.22 0.37
CA ALA A 345 -29.12 -0.73 1.69
C ALA A 345 -29.31 -2.25 1.64
N ARG A 346 -29.10 -2.92 2.76
CA ARG A 346 -29.33 -4.36 2.88
C ARG A 346 -30.73 -4.74 2.39
N LYS A 347 -30.88 -5.98 1.98
CA LYS A 347 -32.14 -6.51 1.44
C LYS A 347 -33.34 -6.17 2.34
N GLY A 348 -34.34 -5.52 1.74
CA GLY A 348 -35.58 -5.13 2.44
C GLY A 348 -35.60 -3.68 2.96
N TYR A 349 -34.50 -2.95 2.83
CA TYR A 349 -34.43 -1.53 3.19
C TYR A 349 -34.20 -0.68 1.95
N PRO A 350 -34.86 0.47 1.83
CA PRO A 350 -34.60 1.40 0.73
C PRO A 350 -33.18 1.96 0.82
N ALA A 351 -32.52 2.13 -0.31
CA ALA A 351 -31.28 2.90 -0.36
C ALA A 351 -31.56 4.33 0.09
N TYR A 352 -30.75 4.85 1.00
CA TYR A 352 -30.89 6.20 1.50
C TYR A 352 -29.53 6.91 1.47
N ASN A 353 -29.47 7.96 0.65
CA ASN A 353 -28.30 8.80 0.54
C ASN A 353 -28.57 10.12 1.23
N VAL A 354 -27.91 10.39 2.33
CA VAL A 354 -27.97 11.65 3.04
C VAL A 354 -27.11 12.71 2.33
N PHE A 355 -25.96 12.25 1.83
CA PHE A 355 -25.04 13.06 1.05
C PHE A 355 -25.10 12.66 -0.41
N ASN A 356 -24.54 13.50 -1.28
CA ASN A 356 -24.42 13.24 -2.72
C ASN A 356 -23.43 12.11 -3.04
N SER A 357 -23.56 11.00 -2.34
CA SER A 357 -22.78 9.78 -2.57
C SER A 357 -23.61 8.57 -2.21
N ASN A 358 -23.47 7.53 -2.98
CA ASN A 358 -24.24 6.30 -2.86
C ASN A 358 -23.48 5.16 -2.19
N ARG A 359 -22.21 5.39 -1.85
CA ARG A 359 -21.40 4.41 -1.11
C ARG A 359 -21.59 4.59 0.39
N VAL A 360 -21.77 3.50 1.10
CA VAL A 360 -21.97 3.55 2.56
C VAL A 360 -20.77 4.17 3.29
N GLN A 361 -19.55 3.88 2.89
CA GLN A 361 -18.35 4.49 3.48
C GLN A 361 -18.32 6.01 3.29
N GLU A 362 -18.82 6.52 2.17
CA GLU A 362 -18.89 7.96 1.90
C GLU A 362 -19.81 8.69 2.88
N GLN A 363 -20.90 8.03 3.28
CA GLN A 363 -21.79 8.58 4.30
C GLN A 363 -21.05 8.75 5.64
N PHE A 364 -20.22 7.77 6.04
CA PHE A 364 -19.40 7.86 7.25
C PHE A 364 -18.31 8.93 7.15
N PHE A 365 -17.71 9.13 5.97
CA PHE A 365 -16.79 10.26 5.75
C PHE A 365 -17.49 11.60 5.90
N GLY A 366 -18.69 11.76 5.33
CA GLY A 366 -19.49 12.96 5.49
C GLY A 366 -19.80 13.28 6.96
N ILE A 367 -20.16 12.27 7.74
CA ILE A 367 -20.38 12.41 9.19
C ILE A 367 -19.10 12.90 9.87
N GLY A 368 -17.94 12.29 9.61
CA GLY A 368 -16.67 12.71 10.19
C GLY A 368 -16.29 14.15 9.84
N ILE A 369 -16.48 14.55 8.58
CA ILE A 369 -16.24 15.94 8.12
C ILE A 369 -17.12 16.93 8.88
N LEU A 370 -18.41 16.63 9.04
CA LEU A 370 -19.35 17.50 9.75
C LEU A 370 -19.07 17.57 11.24
N LEU A 371 -18.59 16.50 11.85
CA LEU A 371 -18.13 16.52 13.24
C LEU A 371 -16.91 17.42 13.42
N ASP A 372 -15.94 17.37 12.51
CA ASP A 372 -14.79 18.27 12.53
C ASP A 372 -15.20 19.72 12.29
N ALA A 373 -16.19 19.97 11.42
CA ALA A 373 -16.77 21.29 11.24
C ALA A 373 -17.47 21.81 12.50
N TYR A 374 -18.22 20.95 13.18
CA TYR A 374 -18.84 21.29 14.46
C TYR A 374 -17.80 21.61 15.55
N LYS A 375 -16.76 20.78 15.67
CA LYS A 375 -15.65 21.04 16.61
C LYS A 375 -15.01 22.41 16.38
N PHE A 376 -14.85 22.80 15.14
CA PHE A 376 -14.16 24.03 14.76
C PHE A 376 -15.05 25.29 14.85
N PHE A 377 -16.25 25.23 14.29
CA PHE A 377 -17.16 26.39 14.20
C PHE A 377 -18.14 26.50 15.36
N GLY A 378 -18.48 25.40 16.03
CA GLY A 378 -19.50 25.36 17.07
C GLY A 378 -20.94 25.48 16.54
N GLU A 379 -21.15 25.49 15.22
CA GLU A 379 -22.44 25.67 14.58
C GLU A 379 -23.29 24.41 14.68
N LYS A 380 -24.41 24.47 15.37
CA LYS A 380 -25.31 23.33 15.62
C LYS A 380 -25.76 22.60 14.34
N LEU A 381 -25.86 23.33 13.23
CA LEU A 381 -26.23 22.80 11.93
C LEU A 381 -25.39 21.58 11.56
N TYR A 382 -24.06 21.64 11.71
CA TYR A 382 -23.17 20.55 11.34
C TYR A 382 -23.39 19.30 12.19
N LEU A 383 -23.63 19.48 13.51
CA LEU A 383 -23.95 18.35 14.39
C LEU A 383 -25.30 17.73 14.04
N ASP A 384 -26.33 18.54 13.77
CA ASP A 384 -27.66 18.05 13.41
C ASP A 384 -27.61 17.22 12.10
N TYR A 385 -26.86 17.68 11.11
CA TYR A 385 -26.67 16.92 9.87
C TYR A 385 -25.88 15.61 10.11
N ALA A 386 -24.84 15.64 10.93
CA ALA A 386 -24.07 14.44 11.26
C ALA A 386 -24.94 13.40 11.98
N VAL A 387 -25.74 13.83 12.94
CA VAL A 387 -26.69 12.96 13.68
C VAL A 387 -27.74 12.37 12.74
N ASN A 388 -28.38 13.19 11.90
CA ASN A 388 -29.38 12.72 10.96
C ASN A 388 -28.79 11.70 9.95
N ALA A 389 -27.57 11.96 9.48
CA ALA A 389 -26.86 11.07 8.57
C ALA A 389 -26.54 9.73 9.26
N LEU A 390 -26.03 9.78 10.49
CA LEU A 390 -25.68 8.57 11.23
C LEU A 390 -26.93 7.74 11.57
N ASP A 391 -28.03 8.37 12.03
CA ASP A 391 -29.31 7.69 12.25
C ASP A 391 -29.76 6.95 10.99
N SER A 392 -29.73 7.63 9.85
CA SER A 392 -30.13 7.06 8.58
C SER A 392 -29.26 5.87 8.15
N VAL A 393 -27.95 6.02 8.27
CA VAL A 393 -27.00 4.94 7.90
C VAL A 393 -27.15 3.74 8.82
N LEU A 394 -27.23 3.94 10.13
CA LEU A 394 -27.40 2.83 11.08
C LEU A 394 -28.74 2.12 10.89
N GLN A 395 -29.82 2.87 10.66
CA GLN A 395 -31.14 2.30 10.40
C GLN A 395 -31.15 1.42 9.14
N ASN A 396 -30.48 1.84 8.08
CA ASN A 396 -30.55 1.17 6.78
C ASN A 396 -29.47 0.10 6.57
N HIS A 397 -28.32 0.21 7.22
CA HIS A 397 -27.15 -0.62 6.94
C HIS A 397 -26.66 -1.46 8.12
N LEU A 398 -26.93 -1.08 9.37
CA LEU A 398 -26.52 -1.88 10.51
C LEU A 398 -27.44 -3.12 10.64
N SER A 399 -26.84 -4.30 10.50
CA SER A 399 -27.55 -5.57 10.66
C SER A 399 -27.71 -5.97 12.13
N GLU A 400 -28.50 -7.01 12.39
CA GLU A 400 -28.65 -7.57 13.73
C GLU A 400 -27.33 -8.14 14.28
N SER A 401 -26.49 -8.67 13.40
CA SER A 401 -25.16 -9.18 13.75
C SER A 401 -24.14 -8.09 14.08
N GLY A 402 -24.42 -6.85 13.75
CA GLY A 402 -23.51 -5.71 13.90
C GLY A 402 -22.70 -5.38 12.64
N ALA A 403 -22.89 -6.10 11.55
CA ALA A 403 -22.29 -5.76 10.28
C ALA A 403 -22.92 -4.50 9.67
N ILE A 404 -22.08 -3.65 9.04
CA ILE A 404 -22.55 -2.62 8.12
C ILE A 404 -22.67 -3.28 6.74
N GLU A 405 -23.89 -3.56 6.34
CA GLU A 405 -24.19 -4.32 5.13
C GLU A 405 -24.67 -3.44 3.99
N THR A 406 -24.17 -3.69 2.80
CA THR A 406 -24.63 -3.06 1.57
C THR A 406 -24.85 -4.12 0.50
N PHE A 407 -25.87 -3.93 -0.34
CA PHE A 407 -26.16 -4.85 -1.44
C PHE A 407 -25.44 -4.40 -2.71
N MET A 408 -24.67 -5.32 -3.29
CA MET A 408 -23.92 -5.09 -4.53
C MET A 408 -24.68 -5.67 -5.71
N GLU A 409 -25.25 -4.81 -6.56
CA GLU A 409 -26.05 -5.28 -7.71
C GLU A 409 -25.24 -6.10 -8.72
N TRP A 410 -23.98 -5.77 -8.88
CA TRP A 410 -23.11 -6.47 -9.84
C TRP A 410 -22.73 -7.90 -9.39
N SER A 411 -22.55 -8.13 -8.10
CA SER A 411 -22.28 -9.47 -7.54
C SER A 411 -23.54 -10.20 -7.10
N LYS A 412 -24.69 -9.49 -7.01
CA LYS A 412 -25.96 -10.00 -6.48
C LYS A 412 -25.84 -10.48 -5.02
N THR A 413 -24.89 -9.98 -4.28
CA THR A 413 -24.61 -10.37 -2.89
C THR A 413 -24.71 -9.18 -1.94
N THR A 414 -24.84 -9.48 -0.65
CA THR A 414 -24.69 -8.49 0.41
C THR A 414 -23.26 -8.53 0.90
N GLU A 415 -22.61 -7.37 0.87
CA GLU A 415 -21.24 -7.20 1.28
C GLU A 415 -21.13 -6.59 2.69
N ASP A 416 -20.10 -7.00 3.42
CA ASP A 416 -19.81 -6.49 4.76
C ASP A 416 -18.80 -5.34 4.68
N TYR A 417 -19.27 -4.15 4.98
CA TYR A 417 -18.48 -2.91 4.96
C TYR A 417 -17.99 -2.46 6.35
N THR A 418 -18.20 -3.23 7.39
CA THR A 418 -17.95 -2.81 8.79
C THR A 418 -16.54 -2.29 9.01
N THR A 419 -15.56 -2.89 8.35
CA THR A 419 -14.14 -2.53 8.52
C THR A 419 -13.58 -1.69 7.40
N VAL A 420 -14.33 -1.48 6.34
CA VAL A 420 -13.88 -0.58 5.27
C VAL A 420 -13.76 0.83 5.82
N CYS A 421 -12.57 1.42 5.71
CA CYS A 421 -12.29 2.77 6.22
C CYS A 421 -12.58 2.98 7.72
N CYS A 422 -12.63 1.91 8.51
CA CYS A 422 -12.83 1.95 9.96
C CYS A 422 -14.08 2.73 10.41
N LEU A 423 -15.25 2.33 9.91
CA LEU A 423 -16.52 3.04 10.08
C LEU A 423 -16.98 3.23 11.53
N ILE A 424 -16.46 2.45 12.48
CA ILE A 424 -16.77 2.58 13.90
C ILE A 424 -16.35 3.95 14.49
N ILE A 425 -15.34 4.60 13.93
CA ILE A 425 -14.76 5.84 14.48
C ILE A 425 -15.78 6.97 14.50
N PRO A 426 -16.41 7.37 13.38
CA PRO A 426 -17.41 8.45 13.42
C PRO A 426 -18.64 8.07 14.27
N VAL A 427 -18.96 6.79 14.47
CA VAL A 427 -20.02 6.36 15.38
C VAL A 427 -19.65 6.69 16.82
N ILE A 428 -18.46 6.30 17.27
CA ILE A 428 -17.96 6.57 18.63
C ILE A 428 -17.76 8.06 18.85
N GLU A 429 -17.16 8.77 17.90
CA GLU A 429 -16.96 10.22 18.01
C GLU A 429 -18.29 10.98 18.14
N THR A 430 -19.32 10.59 17.36
CA THR A 430 -20.65 11.19 17.47
C THR A 430 -21.27 10.88 18.84
N ALA A 431 -21.17 9.63 19.31
CA ALA A 431 -21.66 9.26 20.65
C ALA A 431 -21.03 10.13 21.75
N GLU A 432 -19.71 10.33 21.70
CA GLU A 432 -18.98 11.15 22.67
C GLU A 432 -19.45 12.62 22.66
N PHE A 433 -19.66 13.20 21.47
CA PHE A 433 -20.19 14.56 21.34
C PHE A 433 -21.59 14.72 21.92
N LEU A 434 -22.42 13.70 21.85
CA LEU A 434 -23.81 13.75 22.32
C LEU A 434 -23.95 13.39 23.80
N LYS A 435 -22.91 12.94 24.48
CA LYS A 435 -22.97 12.42 25.84
C LYS A 435 -23.71 13.32 26.82
N ASP A 436 -23.37 14.62 26.80
CA ASP A 436 -23.99 15.62 27.68
C ASP A 436 -25.17 16.35 27.05
N ARG A 437 -25.38 16.23 25.74
CA ARG A 437 -26.41 16.99 24.98
C ARG A 437 -27.64 16.16 24.68
N MET A 438 -27.42 14.91 24.31
CA MET A 438 -28.46 13.93 23.93
C MET A 438 -28.08 12.56 24.48
N PRO A 439 -28.11 12.35 25.81
CA PRO A 439 -27.56 11.15 26.44
C PRO A 439 -28.18 9.83 25.97
N GLU A 440 -29.47 9.82 25.65
CA GLU A 440 -30.13 8.61 25.14
C GLU A 440 -29.63 8.26 23.72
N LYS A 441 -29.47 9.27 22.85
CA LYS A 441 -28.92 9.07 21.52
C LYS A 441 -27.44 8.65 21.57
N SER A 442 -26.67 9.20 22.49
CA SER A 442 -25.28 8.77 22.75
C SER A 442 -25.21 7.28 23.12
N LYS A 443 -26.10 6.82 24.00
CA LYS A 443 -26.18 5.39 24.36
C LYS A 443 -26.54 4.51 23.17
N GLU A 444 -27.46 4.94 22.30
CA GLU A 444 -27.81 4.20 21.07
C GLU A 444 -26.57 4.02 20.18
N TYR A 445 -25.77 5.07 19.99
CA TYR A 445 -24.58 4.98 19.15
C TYR A 445 -23.45 4.16 19.78
N TYR A 446 -23.25 4.25 21.10
CA TYR A 446 -22.33 3.34 21.78
C TYR A 446 -22.77 1.87 21.66
N ALA A 447 -24.07 1.59 21.76
CA ALA A 447 -24.59 0.24 21.54
C ALA A 447 -24.41 -0.24 20.10
N ALA A 448 -24.53 0.66 19.11
CA ALA A 448 -24.21 0.35 17.71
C ALA A 448 -22.72 0.04 17.54
N ALA A 449 -21.83 0.86 18.13
CA ALA A 449 -20.39 0.62 18.10
C ALA A 449 -20.00 -0.71 18.76
N GLU A 450 -20.65 -1.07 19.89
CA GLU A 450 -20.42 -2.37 20.54
C GLU A 450 -20.82 -3.54 19.63
N LYS A 451 -21.98 -3.46 18.95
CA LYS A 451 -22.38 -4.46 17.97
C LYS A 451 -21.38 -4.59 16.83
N MET A 452 -20.88 -3.46 16.28
CA MET A 452 -19.88 -3.45 15.22
C MET A 452 -18.57 -4.10 15.69
N ALA A 453 -18.06 -3.73 16.85
CA ALA A 453 -16.84 -4.32 17.41
C ALA A 453 -17.01 -5.82 17.69
N LYS A 454 -18.16 -6.22 18.25
CA LYS A 454 -18.47 -7.63 18.49
C LYS A 454 -18.53 -8.43 17.19
N HIS A 455 -19.16 -7.89 16.16
CA HIS A 455 -19.20 -8.51 14.83
C HIS A 455 -17.79 -8.77 14.28
N VAL A 456 -16.91 -7.79 14.37
CA VAL A 456 -15.50 -7.93 13.92
C VAL A 456 -14.76 -8.99 14.75
N TYR A 457 -14.97 -9.01 16.07
CA TYR A 457 -14.38 -10.03 16.95
C TYR A 457 -14.87 -11.44 16.62
N ASP A 458 -16.18 -11.64 16.46
CA ASP A 458 -16.81 -12.93 16.17
C ASP A 458 -16.40 -13.47 14.79
N ARG A 459 -16.24 -12.59 13.81
CA ARG A 459 -15.76 -12.93 12.47
C ARG A 459 -14.34 -13.49 12.48
N GLY A 460 -13.54 -13.14 13.46
CA GLY A 460 -12.18 -13.61 13.62
C GLY A 460 -11.17 -12.86 12.75
N ILE A 461 -10.28 -13.62 12.12
CA ILE A 461 -9.21 -13.07 11.26
C ILE A 461 -9.58 -13.10 9.77
N PHE A 462 -10.85 -13.33 9.49
CA PHE A 462 -11.34 -13.55 8.14
C PHE A 462 -12.13 -12.31 7.69
N PHE A 463 -11.68 -11.61 6.64
CA PHE A 463 -12.28 -10.35 6.24
C PHE A 463 -12.64 -10.36 4.77
N PRO A 464 -13.92 -10.13 4.43
CA PRO A 464 -14.30 -9.87 3.06
C PRO A 464 -13.67 -8.55 2.61
N THR A 465 -13.39 -8.47 1.34
CA THR A 465 -12.94 -7.25 0.71
C THR A 465 -14.12 -6.37 0.34
N GLU A 466 -13.85 -5.09 0.20
CA GLU A 466 -14.81 -4.07 -0.18
C GLU A 466 -15.59 -4.41 -1.45
N THR A 467 -14.97 -5.04 -2.43
CA THR A 467 -15.55 -5.13 -3.76
C THR A 467 -15.30 -6.45 -4.46
N LEU A 468 -14.70 -7.40 -3.79
CA LEU A 468 -13.98 -8.46 -4.46
C LEU A 468 -14.27 -9.84 -3.96
N VAL A 469 -15.38 -9.99 -3.31
CA VAL A 469 -15.92 -11.32 -3.09
C VAL A 469 -16.33 -11.86 -4.46
N HIS A 470 -15.42 -12.54 -5.09
CA HIS A 470 -15.77 -13.30 -6.26
C HIS A 470 -16.45 -14.57 -5.83
N ASP A 471 -17.58 -14.87 -6.43
CA ASP A 471 -18.38 -16.07 -6.18
C ASP A 471 -17.60 -17.38 -6.32
N GLU A 472 -16.41 -17.32 -6.90
CA GLU A 472 -15.56 -18.46 -7.17
C GLU A 472 -14.23 -18.50 -6.42
N ALA A 473 -13.87 -17.46 -5.67
CA ALA A 473 -12.62 -17.40 -4.93
C ALA A 473 -12.82 -17.78 -3.47
N GLU A 474 -11.85 -18.45 -2.89
CA GLU A 474 -11.70 -18.43 -1.45
C GLU A 474 -11.71 -16.96 -0.99
N PRO A 475 -12.32 -16.65 0.16
CA PRO A 475 -12.45 -15.28 0.65
C PRO A 475 -11.09 -14.61 0.59
N PHE A 476 -11.08 -13.55 -0.13
CA PHE A 476 -9.92 -12.73 -0.34
C PHE A 476 -9.80 -11.74 0.79
N ILE A 477 -8.61 -11.53 1.29
CA ILE A 477 -8.35 -10.59 2.37
C ILE A 477 -7.64 -9.39 1.79
N GLU A 478 -8.31 -8.26 1.90
CA GLU A 478 -7.73 -7.00 1.53
C GLU A 478 -7.00 -6.36 2.72
N GLU A 479 -5.87 -5.78 2.43
CA GLU A 479 -4.98 -5.16 3.41
C GLU A 479 -5.68 -4.07 4.23
N GLY A 480 -6.46 -3.20 3.59
CA GLY A 480 -7.18 -2.13 4.26
C GLY A 480 -8.21 -2.65 5.25
N SER A 481 -8.96 -3.68 4.87
CA SER A 481 -9.95 -4.30 5.75
C SER A 481 -9.33 -5.00 6.95
N MET A 482 -8.13 -5.60 6.80
CA MET A 482 -7.41 -6.18 7.94
C MET A 482 -6.96 -5.10 8.93
N SER A 483 -6.28 -4.07 8.46
CA SER A 483 -5.79 -2.99 9.33
C SER A 483 -6.95 -2.28 10.02
N CYS A 484 -8.05 -2.01 9.32
CA CYS A 484 -9.25 -1.43 9.88
C CYS A 484 -10.00 -2.37 10.85
N SER A 485 -9.89 -3.69 10.68
CA SER A 485 -10.44 -4.65 11.65
C SER A 485 -9.72 -4.57 12.99
N ALA A 486 -8.38 -4.58 12.96
CA ALA A 486 -7.60 -4.39 14.17
C ALA A 486 -7.89 -3.03 14.82
N LEU A 487 -7.92 -1.95 14.02
CA LEU A 487 -8.22 -0.61 14.50
C LEU A 487 -9.62 -0.51 15.09
N THR A 488 -10.63 -1.15 14.51
CA THR A 488 -12.01 -1.19 15.05
C THR A 488 -12.03 -1.73 16.46
N LEU A 489 -11.37 -2.87 16.72
CA LEU A 489 -11.32 -3.49 18.05
C LEU A 489 -10.54 -2.62 19.04
N LEU A 490 -9.38 -2.10 18.63
CA LEU A 490 -8.52 -1.30 19.50
C LEU A 490 -9.11 0.07 19.81
N TYR A 491 -9.73 0.72 18.82
CA TYR A 491 -10.39 2.01 19.04
C TYR A 491 -11.60 1.87 19.99
N PHE A 492 -12.38 0.81 19.83
CA PHE A 492 -13.45 0.47 20.78
C PHE A 492 -12.89 0.26 22.19
N CYS A 493 -11.82 -0.54 22.34
CA CYS A 493 -11.18 -0.77 23.63
C CYS A 493 -10.63 0.50 24.29
N ALA A 494 -10.12 1.43 23.48
CA ALA A 494 -9.55 2.67 23.98
C ALA A 494 -10.59 3.73 24.35
N LYS A 495 -11.73 3.76 23.67
CA LYS A 495 -12.71 4.85 23.78
C LYS A 495 -14.02 4.46 24.47
N VAL A 496 -14.38 3.18 24.50
CA VAL A 496 -15.67 2.72 25.03
C VAL A 496 -15.48 1.78 26.21
N GLU A 497 -14.93 0.59 25.98
CA GLU A 497 -14.75 -0.43 27.00
C GLU A 497 -13.54 -1.31 26.69
N ARG A 498 -12.60 -1.41 27.64
CA ARG A 498 -11.45 -2.28 27.51
C ARG A 498 -11.84 -3.75 27.63
N LYS A 499 -11.57 -4.54 26.57
CA LYS A 499 -11.78 -5.99 26.52
C LYS A 499 -10.48 -6.68 26.08
N GLU A 500 -9.90 -7.49 26.97
CA GLU A 500 -8.60 -8.13 26.73
C GLU A 500 -8.64 -9.09 25.54
N GLU A 501 -9.77 -9.78 25.34
CA GLU A 501 -9.97 -10.67 24.21
C GLU A 501 -9.99 -9.91 22.87
N TYR A 502 -10.47 -8.66 22.83
CA TYR A 502 -10.45 -7.83 21.63
C TYR A 502 -9.02 -7.34 21.33
N ILE A 503 -8.27 -6.97 22.37
CA ILE A 503 -6.87 -6.57 22.24
C ILE A 503 -6.03 -7.75 21.72
N ALA A 504 -6.25 -8.96 22.27
CA ALA A 504 -5.57 -10.17 21.82
C ALA A 504 -5.90 -10.51 20.35
N ARG A 505 -7.18 -10.40 19.95
CA ARG A 505 -7.62 -10.61 18.57
C ARG A 505 -7.02 -9.56 17.63
N ALA A 506 -6.97 -8.29 18.03
CA ALA A 506 -6.36 -7.23 17.25
C ALA A 506 -4.87 -7.50 17.03
N LYS A 507 -4.16 -7.99 18.06
CA LYS A 507 -2.76 -8.41 17.91
C LYS A 507 -2.59 -9.52 16.89
N GLU A 508 -3.42 -10.55 16.96
CA GLU A 508 -3.42 -11.66 15.99
C GLU A 508 -3.59 -11.15 14.56
N ILE A 509 -4.51 -10.21 14.35
CA ILE A 509 -4.74 -9.57 13.06
C ILE A 509 -3.51 -8.76 12.61
N LEU A 510 -2.94 -7.94 13.50
CA LEU A 510 -1.76 -7.12 13.18
C LEU A 510 -0.53 -7.98 12.84
N ASP A 511 -0.30 -9.06 13.58
CA ASP A 511 0.81 -9.98 13.33
C ASP A 511 0.64 -10.68 11.95
N MET A 512 -0.57 -11.07 11.62
CA MET A 512 -0.88 -11.64 10.31
C MET A 512 -0.75 -10.61 9.19
N HIS A 513 -1.22 -9.38 9.42
CA HIS A 513 -1.10 -8.27 8.48
C HIS A 513 0.36 -7.88 8.21
N ASP A 514 1.31 -8.24 9.06
CA ASP A 514 2.74 -8.01 8.81
C ASP A 514 3.24 -8.62 7.50
N SER A 515 2.56 -9.61 6.94
CA SER A 515 2.85 -10.16 5.61
C SER A 515 2.52 -9.18 4.46
N TRP A 516 1.61 -8.25 4.67
CA TRP A 516 1.28 -7.14 3.72
C TRP A 516 2.19 -5.92 3.90
N VAL A 517 2.89 -5.83 5.04
CA VAL A 517 3.75 -4.68 5.33
C VAL A 517 5.04 -4.76 4.52
N VAL A 518 5.32 -3.71 3.75
CA VAL A 518 6.50 -3.63 2.88
C VAL A 518 7.77 -3.50 3.71
N LYS A 519 8.76 -4.34 3.40
CA LYS A 519 10.06 -4.40 4.09
C LYS A 519 11.21 -3.83 3.24
N THR A 520 10.93 -3.22 2.11
CA THR A 520 11.97 -2.70 1.20
C THR A 520 12.81 -1.61 1.85
N ASN A 521 14.05 -1.47 1.37
CA ASN A 521 14.98 -0.43 1.82
C ASN A 521 14.70 0.96 1.23
N LYS A 522 13.44 1.29 0.92
CA LYS A 522 13.01 2.60 0.41
C LYS A 522 12.09 3.28 1.41
N ALA A 523 12.51 4.41 1.99
CA ALA A 523 11.77 5.09 3.05
C ALA A 523 10.28 5.36 2.72
N PRO A 524 9.89 5.80 1.49
CA PRO A 524 8.48 6.02 1.17
C PRO A 524 7.63 4.75 1.10
N MET A 525 8.26 3.59 1.08
CA MET A 525 7.60 2.28 1.01
C MET A 525 7.77 1.49 2.30
N PHE A 526 8.83 1.75 3.05
CA PHE A 526 9.17 1.02 4.26
C PHE A 526 8.08 1.16 5.30
N PHE A 527 7.60 0.03 5.80
CA PHE A 527 6.50 -0.05 6.74
C PHE A 527 5.14 0.47 6.21
N SER A 528 5.02 0.70 4.91
CA SER A 528 3.74 0.85 4.25
C SER A 528 3.16 -0.53 3.95
N SER A 529 1.90 -0.60 3.57
CA SER A 529 1.31 -1.85 3.14
C SER A 529 1.19 -1.93 1.62
N LEU A 530 1.20 -3.15 1.12
CA LEU A 530 0.89 -3.45 -0.26
C LEU A 530 -0.62 -3.31 -0.43
N ARG A 531 -1.06 -2.33 -1.17
CA ARG A 531 -2.45 -2.22 -1.52
C ARG A 531 -2.72 -2.91 -2.85
N TRP A 532 -3.62 -3.76 -2.81
CA TRP A 532 -3.97 -4.69 -3.85
C TRP A 532 -5.13 -4.19 -4.75
N TRP A 533 -6.05 -3.39 -4.20
CA TRP A 533 -7.18 -2.88 -4.94
C TRP A 533 -6.77 -1.97 -6.11
N GLU A 534 -5.88 -1.05 -5.88
CA GLU A 534 -5.41 -0.11 -6.90
C GLU A 534 -4.57 -0.80 -7.97
N THR A 535 -3.91 -1.90 -7.66
CA THR A 535 -3.18 -2.68 -8.66
C THR A 535 -4.09 -3.32 -9.70
N LYS A 536 -5.36 -3.56 -9.35
CA LYS A 536 -6.36 -4.11 -10.24
C LYS A 536 -6.67 -3.22 -11.43
N TRP A 537 -6.89 -1.95 -11.16
CA TRP A 537 -7.48 -1.04 -12.13
C TRP A 537 -6.56 -0.76 -13.31
N GLU A 538 -5.28 -0.76 -13.08
CA GLU A 538 -4.29 -0.37 -14.06
C GLU A 538 -3.58 -1.53 -14.72
N GLY A 539 -3.56 -2.67 -14.08
CA GLY A 539 -3.04 -3.90 -14.63
C GLY A 539 -3.72 -4.30 -15.95
N ASP A 540 -4.99 -3.95 -16.10
CA ASP A 540 -5.74 -4.22 -17.33
C ASP A 540 -5.31 -3.34 -18.50
N LYS A 541 -4.80 -2.14 -18.27
CA LYS A 541 -4.47 -1.20 -19.34
C LYS A 541 -3.01 -1.22 -19.72
N ASP A 542 -2.13 -1.29 -18.74
CA ASP A 542 -0.70 -1.11 -18.91
C ASP A 542 0.16 -2.17 -18.22
N GLY A 543 -0.44 -3.03 -17.43
CA GLY A 543 0.15 -4.28 -16.96
C GLY A 543 1.13 -4.19 -15.80
N ASN A 544 1.40 -3.03 -15.18
CA ASN A 544 2.58 -2.88 -14.36
C ASN A 544 2.47 -1.90 -13.18
N ALA A 545 1.31 -1.81 -12.51
CA ALA A 545 1.19 -0.98 -11.34
C ALA A 545 1.34 -1.79 -10.05
N LEU A 546 2.38 -1.56 -9.29
CA LEU A 546 2.56 -2.09 -7.95
C LEU A 546 2.32 -0.97 -6.94
N CYS A 547 1.19 -1.03 -6.26
CA CYS A 547 0.82 -0.05 -5.25
C CYS A 547 1.53 -0.31 -3.94
N MET A 548 2.72 0.24 -3.81
CA MET A 548 3.44 0.24 -2.54
C MET A 548 3.42 1.63 -1.93
N GLY A 549 3.42 1.70 -0.61
CA GLY A 549 3.41 2.97 0.08
C GLY A 549 2.10 3.72 -0.03
N HIS A 550 0.98 3.04 -0.19
CA HIS A 550 -0.34 3.67 -0.26
C HIS A 550 -0.70 4.35 1.07
N ALA A 551 -1.43 5.45 0.98
CA ALA A 551 -1.86 6.24 2.13
C ALA A 551 -2.72 5.47 3.15
N TRP A 552 -3.41 4.45 2.75
CA TRP A 552 -4.23 3.61 3.64
C TRP A 552 -3.40 2.87 4.70
N THR A 553 -2.11 2.76 4.51
CA THR A 553 -1.16 2.29 5.53
C THR A 553 -1.29 3.03 6.85
N ILE A 554 -1.82 4.25 6.82
CA ILE A 554 -1.99 5.05 8.02
C ILE A 554 -2.96 4.39 9.03
N TRP A 555 -3.95 3.65 8.56
CA TRP A 555 -4.83 2.88 9.47
C TRP A 555 -4.08 1.78 10.19
N ARG A 556 -3.10 1.17 9.54
CA ARG A 556 -2.19 0.24 10.21
C ARG A 556 -1.35 0.96 11.27
N ALA A 557 -0.78 2.09 10.94
CA ALA A 557 0.01 2.88 11.88
C ALA A 557 -0.82 3.33 13.09
N GLU A 558 -2.07 3.72 12.87
CA GLU A 558 -3.00 4.08 13.95
C GLU A 558 -3.38 2.86 14.80
N ALA A 559 -3.60 1.70 14.20
CA ALA A 559 -3.87 0.47 14.94
C ALA A 559 -2.68 0.06 15.81
N ASP A 560 -1.46 0.11 15.26
CA ASP A 560 -0.23 -0.15 16.02
C ASP A 560 -0.09 0.82 17.19
N PHE A 561 -0.41 2.11 16.99
CA PHE A 561 -0.40 3.12 18.05
C PHE A 561 -1.41 2.81 19.17
N TRP A 562 -2.67 2.49 18.83
CA TRP A 562 -3.66 2.15 19.85
C TRP A 562 -3.32 0.86 20.57
N TYR A 563 -2.71 -0.11 19.90
CA TYR A 563 -2.21 -1.31 20.56
C TYR A 563 -1.13 -0.95 21.61
N TYR A 564 -0.17 -0.11 21.24
CA TYR A 564 0.83 0.42 22.17
C TYR A 564 0.17 1.15 23.36
N LYS A 565 -0.78 2.04 23.10
CA LYS A 565 -1.48 2.80 24.19
C LYS A 565 -2.20 1.88 25.18
N LEU A 566 -2.73 0.76 24.70
CA LEU A 566 -3.46 -0.21 25.53
C LEU A 566 -2.54 -1.20 26.27
N THR A 567 -1.37 -1.49 25.73
CA THR A 567 -0.49 -2.56 26.25
C THR A 567 0.86 -2.10 26.77
N GLY A 568 1.36 -0.95 26.32
CA GLY A 568 2.71 -0.46 26.58
C GLY A 568 3.79 -1.13 25.73
N ASP A 569 3.44 -1.88 24.69
CA ASP A 569 4.41 -2.59 23.83
C ASP A 569 5.09 -1.61 22.85
N GLU A 570 6.30 -1.20 23.17
CA GLU A 570 7.12 -0.24 22.40
C GLU A 570 7.40 -0.70 20.97
N VAL A 571 7.38 -2.00 20.69
CA VAL A 571 7.57 -2.51 19.32
C VAL A 571 6.48 -1.99 18.39
N TYR A 572 5.25 -1.93 18.87
CA TYR A 572 4.14 -1.39 18.08
C TYR A 572 4.18 0.13 17.96
N PHE A 573 4.75 0.82 18.93
CA PHE A 573 4.96 2.26 18.79
C PHE A 573 5.99 2.59 17.71
N GLU A 574 7.10 1.85 17.65
CA GLU A 574 8.07 1.99 16.57
C GLU A 574 7.49 1.62 15.19
N LYS A 575 6.64 0.58 15.12
CA LYS A 575 5.88 0.24 13.92
C LYS A 575 4.98 1.41 13.48
N ALA A 576 4.21 1.98 14.41
CA ALA A 576 3.35 3.13 14.15
C ALA A 576 4.13 4.33 13.60
N LYS A 577 5.26 4.68 14.23
CA LYS A 577 6.12 5.77 13.77
C LYS A 577 6.66 5.53 12.37
N ASN A 578 7.16 4.33 12.06
CA ASN A 578 7.65 4.00 10.73
C ASN A 578 6.54 4.11 9.66
N GLY A 579 5.36 3.55 9.92
CA GLY A 579 4.21 3.64 9.02
C GLY A 579 3.76 5.09 8.78
N PHE A 580 3.77 5.90 9.83
CA PHE A 580 3.46 7.32 9.75
C PHE A 580 4.50 8.08 8.91
N MET A 581 5.78 7.85 9.19
CA MET A 581 6.88 8.52 8.50
C MET A 581 7.01 8.10 7.03
N SER A 582 6.62 6.88 6.66
CA SER A 582 6.53 6.48 5.25
C SER A 582 5.55 7.36 4.47
N ASN A 583 4.46 7.79 5.11
CA ASN A 583 3.49 8.72 4.52
C ASN A 583 4.03 10.16 4.48
N PHE A 584 4.65 10.65 5.55
CA PHE A 584 5.26 11.98 5.54
C PHE A 584 6.38 12.12 4.53
N SER A 585 7.15 11.08 4.29
CA SER A 585 8.23 11.08 3.29
C SER A 585 7.72 11.26 1.85
N LYS A 586 6.39 11.15 1.63
CA LYS A 586 5.72 11.42 0.35
C LYS A 586 5.25 12.87 0.20
N ILE A 587 5.57 13.75 1.15
CA ILE A 587 5.38 15.18 1.01
C ILE A 587 6.62 15.78 0.35
N ASP A 588 6.47 16.38 -0.81
CA ASP A 588 7.58 16.98 -1.53
C ASP A 588 7.99 18.36 -0.96
N SER A 589 9.07 18.92 -1.50
CA SER A 589 9.59 20.22 -1.06
C SER A 589 8.63 21.39 -1.24
N LEU A 590 7.62 21.22 -2.08
CA LEU A 590 6.57 22.21 -2.32
C LEU A 590 5.35 22.00 -1.38
N GLY A 591 5.36 20.98 -0.53
CA GLY A 591 4.27 20.62 0.36
C GLY A 591 3.18 19.76 -0.29
N ARG A 592 3.35 19.32 -1.53
CA ARG A 592 2.39 18.41 -2.18
C ARG A 592 2.50 17.02 -1.55
N SER A 593 1.37 16.45 -1.18
CA SER A 593 1.28 15.09 -0.61
C SER A 593 0.83 14.12 -1.70
N TYR A 594 1.46 12.97 -1.75
CA TYR A 594 1.17 11.91 -2.72
C TYR A 594 0.62 10.68 -1.99
N ALA A 595 -0.35 10.00 -2.60
CA ALA A 595 -0.95 8.81 -2.03
C ALA A 595 0.00 7.61 -2.05
N CYS A 596 0.83 7.51 -3.09
CA CYS A 596 1.61 6.31 -3.36
C CYS A 596 3.04 6.63 -3.79
N TYR A 597 3.88 5.61 -3.74
CA TYR A 597 5.22 5.62 -4.30
C TYR A 597 5.42 4.36 -5.14
N GLN A 598 5.94 4.54 -6.35
CA GLN A 598 6.29 3.43 -7.24
C GLN A 598 7.80 3.18 -7.27
N PRO A 599 8.24 1.92 -7.28
CA PRO A 599 9.65 1.60 -7.45
C PRO A 599 10.21 2.07 -8.81
N ASP A 600 11.46 2.48 -8.83
CA ASP A 600 12.13 3.08 -10.01
C ASP A 600 12.22 2.11 -11.22
N TYR A 601 12.15 0.80 -10.99
CA TYR A 601 12.22 -0.20 -12.05
C TYR A 601 10.88 -0.44 -12.76
N ILE A 602 9.80 0.13 -12.23
CA ILE A 602 8.48 0.13 -12.85
C ILE A 602 8.28 1.49 -13.49
N THR A 603 8.10 1.58 -14.77
CA THR A 603 7.71 2.77 -15.56
C THR A 603 8.21 4.14 -15.04
N GLY A 604 9.52 4.22 -14.70
CA GLY A 604 10.14 5.48 -14.30
C GLY A 604 10.03 5.87 -12.84
N GLY A 605 9.31 5.11 -12.03
CA GLY A 605 9.28 5.27 -10.57
C GLY A 605 8.89 6.65 -10.04
N GLY A 606 8.73 6.76 -8.73
CA GLY A 606 8.53 8.03 -8.05
C GLY A 606 7.18 8.14 -7.33
N PHE A 607 6.84 9.35 -6.94
CA PHE A 607 5.58 9.64 -6.26
C PHE A 607 4.42 9.69 -7.24
N THR A 608 3.28 9.15 -6.82
CA THR A 608 2.05 9.15 -7.61
C THR A 608 0.83 9.29 -6.71
N ASP A 609 -0.21 9.92 -7.20
CA ASP A 609 -1.47 10.05 -6.50
C ASP A 609 -2.32 8.80 -6.59
N ARG A 610 -2.18 8.08 -7.69
CA ARG A 610 -2.84 6.81 -7.92
C ARG A 610 -1.85 5.82 -8.47
N CYS A 611 -1.81 4.65 -7.90
CA CYS A 611 -1.14 3.51 -8.50
C CYS A 611 -1.79 3.07 -9.79
N GLU A 612 -3.04 3.44 -9.97
CA GLU A 612 -3.85 3.20 -11.14
C GLU A 612 -3.40 3.95 -12.38
N ASP A 613 -2.82 5.11 -12.20
CA ASP A 613 -2.40 5.97 -13.30
C ASP A 613 -0.89 5.83 -13.57
N VAL A 614 -0.42 4.63 -13.85
CA VAL A 614 0.99 4.38 -14.17
C VAL A 614 1.46 5.15 -15.40
N ASN A 615 0.55 5.40 -16.33
CA ASN A 615 0.75 6.33 -17.44
C ASN A 615 0.37 7.74 -17.06
N PHE A 616 0.75 8.15 -15.88
CA PHE A 616 0.40 9.41 -15.34
C PHE A 616 0.40 10.45 -16.39
N ARG A 617 -0.74 10.85 -16.71
CA ARG A 617 -0.99 12.06 -17.44
C ARG A 617 -0.45 13.19 -16.58
N ILE A 618 0.82 13.45 -16.78
CA ILE A 618 1.38 14.72 -16.39
C ILE A 618 0.55 15.76 -17.15
N VAL A 619 -0.55 16.15 -16.57
CA VAL A 619 -1.37 17.25 -17.10
C VAL A 619 -0.62 18.51 -16.70
N ASN A 620 -0.06 19.20 -17.68
CA ASN A 620 0.74 20.42 -17.48
C ASN A 620 2.00 20.26 -16.60
N GLY A 621 2.62 19.07 -16.59
CA GLY A 621 3.85 18.83 -15.82
C GLY A 621 3.63 18.50 -14.34
N PHE A 622 2.38 18.32 -13.89
CA PHE A 622 2.04 18.00 -12.52
C PHE A 622 1.18 16.74 -12.43
N PRO A 623 1.47 15.82 -11.50
CA PRO A 623 0.59 14.69 -11.26
C PRO A 623 -0.78 15.19 -10.78
N LYS A 624 -1.84 14.54 -11.22
CA LYS A 624 -3.19 14.84 -10.81
C LYS A 624 -3.42 14.35 -9.37
N GLN A 625 -3.75 15.22 -8.45
CA GLN A 625 -3.85 14.93 -7.02
C GLN A 625 -5.24 14.38 -6.62
N THR A 626 -5.69 13.27 -7.19
CA THR A 626 -7.05 12.77 -6.94
C THR A 626 -7.22 12.13 -5.56
N ASP A 627 -6.24 11.38 -5.06
CA ASP A 627 -6.30 10.71 -3.75
C ASP A 627 -5.58 11.45 -2.61
N SER A 628 -5.00 12.58 -2.88
CA SER A 628 -4.28 13.36 -1.87
C SER A 628 -5.19 13.89 -0.76
N GLY A 629 -6.49 14.06 -1.04
CA GLY A 629 -7.50 14.43 -0.04
C GLY A 629 -7.68 13.37 1.01
N LEU A 630 -7.92 12.13 0.61
CA LEU A 630 -8.04 10.99 1.53
C LEU A 630 -6.75 10.79 2.33
N SER A 631 -5.59 10.86 1.69
CA SER A 631 -4.30 10.77 2.36
C SER A 631 -4.18 11.80 3.47
N ARG A 632 -4.46 13.06 3.18
CA ARG A 632 -4.39 14.15 4.16
C ARG A 632 -5.40 13.97 5.29
N TYR A 633 -6.61 13.53 4.98
CA TYR A 633 -7.63 13.24 5.99
C TYR A 633 -7.16 12.14 6.94
N VAL A 634 -6.79 10.98 6.41
CA VAL A 634 -6.45 9.81 7.22
C VAL A 634 -5.24 10.11 8.11
N TRP A 635 -4.18 10.68 7.57
CA TRP A 635 -3.01 10.98 8.39
C TRP A 635 -3.21 12.19 9.33
N SER A 636 -4.07 13.18 9.00
CA SER A 636 -4.40 14.25 9.93
C SER A 636 -5.17 13.73 11.15
N ARG A 637 -6.03 12.75 10.94
CA ARG A 637 -6.76 12.07 11.99
C ARG A 637 -5.83 11.19 12.83
N ALA A 638 -5.00 10.38 12.20
CA ALA A 638 -4.02 9.56 12.88
C ALA A 638 -3.00 10.41 13.66
N ALA A 639 -2.58 11.54 13.09
CA ALA A 639 -1.75 12.51 13.79
C ALA A 639 -2.43 13.03 15.06
N GLY A 640 -3.72 13.34 14.99
CA GLY A 640 -4.52 13.76 16.15
C GLY A 640 -4.56 12.68 17.23
N SER A 641 -4.66 11.40 16.85
CA SER A 641 -4.64 10.28 17.79
C SER A 641 -3.25 10.03 18.40
N ILE A 642 -2.20 10.10 17.58
CA ILE A 642 -0.81 9.81 18.00
C ILE A 642 -0.24 10.94 18.83
N PHE A 643 -0.51 12.18 18.46
CA PHE A 643 0.07 13.35 19.12
C PHE A 643 -0.81 13.92 20.23
N GLU A 644 -2.13 13.65 20.18
CA GLU A 644 -3.11 14.24 21.09
C GLU A 644 -2.86 15.74 21.30
N ASN A 645 -2.38 16.10 22.51
CA ASN A 645 -1.99 17.47 22.85
C ASN A 645 -0.45 17.68 22.80
N ASP A 646 0.32 16.66 22.44
CA ASP A 646 1.77 16.73 22.42
C ASP A 646 2.29 17.39 21.13
N ASP A 647 3.49 17.93 21.24
CA ASP A 647 4.23 18.45 20.08
C ASP A 647 4.77 17.27 19.25
N ALA A 648 4.36 17.19 17.98
CA ALA A 648 4.81 16.13 17.07
C ALA A 648 6.33 16.05 16.97
N ASP A 649 7.02 17.19 17.03
CA ASP A 649 8.47 17.24 16.97
C ASP A 649 9.18 16.66 18.23
N LYS A 650 8.44 16.39 19.30
CA LYS A 650 8.96 15.70 20.49
C LYS A 650 8.76 14.19 20.45
N ILE A 651 7.78 13.71 19.66
CA ILE A 651 7.48 12.28 19.51
C ILE A 651 8.42 11.64 18.48
N PHE A 652 8.75 12.38 17.46
CA PHE A 652 9.66 12.01 16.38
C PHE A 652 11.01 12.72 16.55
#